data_8641d4ebdd33622ec46709552c8086e3
#
_entry.id   8641d4ebdd33622ec46709552c8086e3
#
_cell.length_a   1.000
_cell.length_b   1.000
_cell.length_c   1.000
_cell.angle_alpha   90.00
_cell.angle_beta   90.00
_cell.angle_gamma   90.00
#
_symmetry.space_group_name_H-M   'P 1'
#
loop_
_entity.id
_entity.type
_entity.pdbx_description
1 polymer ?
#
loop_
_entity_poly.entity_id
_entity_poly.type
_entity_poly.pdbx_seq_one_letter_code
_entity_poly.pdbx_strand_id
1 'polypeptide(L)'
;MKIINLKYIYFSLFFFSYNLFFTQIITGSVKESISKENIFANIIIKNGEKPDDISEFAIAKNGTYKIKLSGEYKKVIVEVNAFGYNIERHTIENPQKDKTYNVDFELTKEQVKDIKEVVITSNKKPFIIKEDTVNYNVSAYRDGSERKIEDIIKKLPGIQVNEKSGEIKYKGKSIETVQLEGDDLFGSNYSLGTKNINVDMVEQVQAIENYSANPLLKGIENGDKVALNLKLKKGKMDFSGNMDYGSGFFSDNNQAYNVGTNILAISKNYKSFGTFSYNNVGVNNTPFDYFGFNFNTEQAAERNFMAKKLIPESIFTSALDDSRANINNSIFGNYNSIFKIGKKVSLKTNLYYIQDRILQTQFSQNEIVTTDNTFTTSDLYETKKKPVLYRGDIELKINTSKKSLLEYKAKLSQENINTFSSVLQNNTTSFDTKLQSESFLLRQDVTYTQKLSEKKALQIQVFQSYNKTPQDLSITPSLQIDSLTNFNTQFSRFKKNIFSTQGTFLGSTSKTNYAFSTGIDLEKNPFISYVNNNSNVNYLNDFSYDKNNIWLKGAYHIQYGDFKISPSFTANYFTQSLDNISEQRNDFLIEPSLALKYKLNDKSALFSSVNFTQKSFSEEYFLIKQLFTTPRNIISSNPSLEIKKTLSYNLFYSVNNLYRQFQFRLGFLYNKDNGSYFSNLNILENSTSVNYFYLPKSNENMTFNFFIEKYIPNIESSVRLSSDWSISNYKNIINNSDLRNNKLKNLTSEFFFKTAFDIKINFENQFKFFQNIATSDKSEKFQNNSIQNTFKIIIKPQKKWFILLSSDYHIPNLEKKGNYLFLDATLRFTPNKILDFSFYAKNILNKKMFSQVETSDFSTTIFQSNLIQRYFMINASYTF
;
A
#
# COMPACT_ATOMS: atom_id res chain seq x y z
N MET A 1 39.98 3.94 -3.83
CA MET A 1 39.44 2.65 -4.26
C MET A 1 40.34 1.56 -3.67
N LYS A 2 40.06 1.11 -2.44
CA LYS A 2 40.78 0.00 -1.82
C LYS A 2 39.98 -1.28 -2.09
N ILE A 3 40.60 -2.21 -2.77
CA ILE A 3 40.12 -3.53 -3.08
C ILE A 3 39.86 -4.26 -1.76
N ILE A 4 38.58 -4.56 -1.48
CA ILE A 4 38.18 -5.43 -0.37
C ILE A 4 38.73 -6.81 -0.72
N ASN A 5 39.63 -7.31 0.10
CA ASN A 5 40.37 -8.55 -0.09
C ASN A 5 39.36 -9.74 -0.18
N LEU A 6 39.28 -10.38 -1.31
CA LEU A 6 38.42 -11.54 -1.61
C LEU A 6 38.54 -12.68 -0.59
N LYS A 7 39.64 -12.73 0.16
CA LYS A 7 39.89 -13.71 1.22
C LYS A 7 38.89 -13.67 2.38
N TYR A 8 38.31 -12.51 2.70
CA TYR A 8 37.32 -12.41 3.79
C TYR A 8 35.91 -12.80 3.37
N ILE A 9 35.60 -12.71 2.07
CA ILE A 9 34.34 -13.18 1.52
C ILE A 9 34.32 -14.72 1.48
N TYR A 10 35.44 -15.36 1.13
CA TYR A 10 35.57 -16.83 1.19
C TYR A 10 35.56 -17.36 2.62
N PHE A 11 36.09 -16.62 3.60
CA PHE A 11 36.07 -17.01 5.01
C PHE A 11 34.65 -16.88 5.62
N SER A 12 33.89 -15.87 5.24
CA SER A 12 32.50 -15.72 5.65
C SER A 12 31.56 -16.76 5.00
N LEU A 13 31.80 -17.11 3.74
CA LEU A 13 31.07 -18.18 3.04
C LEU A 13 31.44 -19.58 3.58
N PHE A 14 32.69 -19.77 4.07
CA PHE A 14 33.12 -21.05 4.63
C PHE A 14 32.53 -21.31 6.03
N PHE A 15 32.22 -20.28 6.81
CA PHE A 15 31.54 -20.44 8.10
C PHE A 15 30.05 -20.75 7.98
N PHE A 16 29.41 -20.43 6.82
CA PHE A 16 28.02 -20.80 6.55
C PHE A 16 27.87 -22.22 5.96
N SER A 17 28.94 -22.87 5.56
CA SER A 17 28.89 -24.17 4.86
C SER A 17 29.06 -25.39 5.76
N TYR A 18 29.19 -25.23 7.09
CA TYR A 18 29.35 -26.34 8.03
C TYR A 18 28.21 -26.52 9.04
N ASN A 19 26.96 -26.25 8.61
CA ASN A 19 25.84 -26.89 9.28
C ASN A 19 25.36 -28.05 8.39
N LEU A 20 25.96 -29.21 8.53
CA LEU A 20 25.35 -30.48 8.16
C LEU A 20 24.07 -30.61 8.99
N PHE A 21 22.95 -30.16 8.46
CA PHE A 21 21.63 -30.43 9.04
C PHE A 21 21.33 -31.92 8.87
N PHE A 22 21.69 -32.69 9.86
CA PHE A 22 21.17 -34.06 10.01
C PHE A 22 19.68 -33.96 10.27
N THR A 23 18.86 -34.41 9.36
CA THR A 23 17.43 -34.18 9.37
C THR A 23 16.68 -35.48 9.61
N GLN A 24 15.98 -35.56 10.74
CA GLN A 24 14.96 -36.57 10.95
C GLN A 24 13.80 -36.33 9.99
N ILE A 25 13.29 -37.37 9.36
CA ILE A 25 12.18 -37.24 8.40
C ILE A 25 11.02 -38.09 8.88
N ILE A 26 9.81 -37.51 8.90
CA ILE A 26 8.57 -38.24 9.13
C ILE A 26 7.79 -38.24 7.81
N THR A 27 7.40 -39.39 7.35
CA THR A 27 6.61 -39.61 6.13
C THR A 27 5.37 -40.42 6.49
N GLY A 28 4.36 -40.39 5.65
CA GLY A 28 3.21 -41.26 5.81
C GLY A 28 2.06 -40.93 4.89
N SER A 29 1.00 -41.69 5.03
CA SER A 29 -0.25 -41.51 4.32
C SER A 29 -1.41 -41.28 5.28
N VAL A 30 -2.47 -40.60 4.81
CA VAL A 30 -3.72 -40.35 5.54
C VAL A 30 -4.86 -40.85 4.66
N LYS A 31 -5.60 -41.83 5.16
CA LYS A 31 -6.72 -42.46 4.46
C LYS A 31 -7.95 -42.51 5.34
N GLU A 32 -9.11 -42.59 4.73
CA GLU A 32 -10.35 -42.91 5.42
C GLU A 32 -10.34 -44.41 5.81
N SER A 33 -10.74 -44.69 7.03
CA SER A 33 -10.63 -46.07 7.57
C SER A 33 -11.52 -47.08 6.84
N ILE A 34 -12.66 -46.71 6.31
CA ILE A 34 -13.63 -47.55 5.62
C ILE A 34 -13.38 -47.58 4.10
N SER A 35 -13.37 -46.44 3.42
CA SER A 35 -13.24 -46.34 1.96
C SER A 35 -11.81 -46.51 1.45
N LYS A 36 -10.82 -46.39 2.35
CA LYS A 36 -9.38 -46.36 2.04
C LYS A 36 -8.97 -45.25 1.05
N GLU A 37 -9.84 -44.27 0.80
CA GLU A 37 -9.55 -43.14 -0.02
C GLU A 37 -8.58 -42.17 0.69
N ASN A 38 -7.73 -41.50 -0.09
CA ASN A 38 -6.78 -40.56 0.41
C ASN A 38 -7.50 -39.30 0.92
N ILE A 39 -7.15 -38.83 2.11
CA ILE A 39 -7.77 -37.67 2.75
C ILE A 39 -6.82 -36.48 2.73
N PHE A 40 -7.36 -35.32 2.39
CA PHE A 40 -6.69 -34.06 2.64
C PHE A 40 -6.65 -33.75 4.14
N ALA A 41 -5.46 -33.67 4.74
CA ALA A 41 -5.30 -33.49 6.18
C ALA A 41 -4.14 -32.58 6.54
N ASN A 42 -4.25 -31.90 7.67
CA ASN A 42 -3.17 -31.17 8.31
C ASN A 42 -2.41 -32.09 9.26
N ILE A 43 -1.09 -32.20 9.10
CA ILE A 43 -0.20 -32.93 9.95
C ILE A 43 0.55 -31.95 10.85
N ILE A 44 0.39 -32.07 12.15
CA ILE A 44 0.95 -31.16 13.14
C ILE A 44 1.94 -31.95 13.99
N ILE A 45 3.16 -31.49 14.10
CA ILE A 45 4.18 -32.06 14.98
C ILE A 45 4.23 -31.22 16.27
N LYS A 46 4.08 -31.92 17.39
CA LYS A 46 4.16 -31.31 18.73
C LYS A 46 5.32 -31.88 19.49
N ASN A 47 5.93 -31.05 20.35
CA ASN A 47 6.88 -31.51 21.32
C ASN A 47 6.15 -32.35 22.40
N GLY A 48 6.50 -33.62 22.58
CA GLY A 48 5.82 -34.48 23.55
C GLY A 48 6.04 -34.08 25.02
N GLU A 49 7.09 -33.32 25.33
CA GLU A 49 7.31 -32.75 26.67
C GLU A 49 6.51 -31.44 26.89
N LYS A 50 6.07 -30.79 25.81
CA LYS A 50 5.24 -29.58 25.82
C LYS A 50 4.17 -29.69 24.73
N PRO A 51 3.06 -30.41 24.95
CA PRO A 51 2.09 -30.73 23.90
C PRO A 51 1.38 -29.52 23.25
N ASP A 52 1.43 -28.36 23.87
CA ASP A 52 0.86 -27.13 23.33
C ASP A 52 1.82 -26.41 22.36
N ASP A 53 3.09 -26.80 22.32
CA ASP A 53 4.12 -26.23 21.45
C ASP A 53 4.17 -26.98 20.10
N ILE A 54 3.68 -26.31 19.03
CA ILE A 54 3.70 -26.83 17.66
C ILE A 54 5.09 -26.61 17.08
N SER A 55 5.80 -27.69 16.83
CA SER A 55 7.17 -27.65 16.30
C SER A 55 7.23 -27.52 14.79
N GLU A 56 6.45 -28.33 14.08
CA GLU A 56 6.43 -28.38 12.61
C GLU A 56 5.02 -28.71 12.10
N PHE A 57 4.77 -28.46 10.79
CA PHE A 57 3.56 -28.93 10.14
C PHE A 57 3.77 -29.27 8.66
N ALA A 58 2.87 -30.09 8.12
CA ALA A 58 2.73 -30.33 6.69
C ALA A 58 1.25 -30.54 6.32
N ILE A 59 0.99 -30.51 5.04
CA ILE A 59 -0.34 -30.77 4.48
C ILE A 59 -0.25 -32.01 3.61
N ALA A 60 -1.03 -33.02 3.93
CA ALA A 60 -1.24 -34.19 3.09
C ALA A 60 -2.25 -33.85 1.97
N LYS A 61 -1.78 -33.26 0.85
CA LYS A 61 -2.67 -32.81 -0.25
C LYS A 61 -3.37 -33.95 -0.97
N ASN A 62 -2.66 -35.04 -1.22
CA ASN A 62 -3.17 -36.24 -1.89
C ASN A 62 -3.09 -37.45 -0.95
N GLY A 63 -3.33 -37.22 0.33
CA GLY A 63 -3.22 -38.24 1.35
C GLY A 63 -1.80 -38.65 1.72
N THR A 64 -0.75 -37.99 1.22
CA THR A 64 0.64 -38.32 1.58
C THR A 64 1.34 -37.07 2.13
N TYR A 65 2.26 -37.25 3.08
CA TYR A 65 3.01 -36.17 3.68
C TYR A 65 4.47 -36.50 3.94
N LYS A 66 5.31 -35.48 4.04
CA LYS A 66 6.71 -35.57 4.40
C LYS A 66 7.11 -34.34 5.20
N ILE A 67 7.64 -34.56 6.40
CA ILE A 67 8.05 -33.49 7.31
C ILE A 67 9.51 -33.73 7.71
N LYS A 68 10.30 -32.67 7.69
CA LYS A 68 11.64 -32.65 8.28
C LYS A 68 11.56 -32.02 9.66
N LEU A 69 12.08 -32.68 10.67
CA LEU A 69 12.19 -32.10 12.01
C LEU A 69 13.41 -31.18 12.06
N SER A 70 13.23 -29.96 12.58
CA SER A 70 14.29 -28.94 12.67
C SER A 70 14.94 -28.85 14.07
N GLY A 71 14.68 -29.82 14.95
CA GLY A 71 15.22 -29.84 16.30
C GLY A 71 15.43 -31.25 16.83
N GLU A 72 16.15 -31.38 17.95
CA GLU A 72 16.26 -32.63 18.70
C GLU A 72 15.08 -32.74 19.70
N TYR A 73 14.38 -33.85 19.68
CA TYR A 73 13.23 -34.11 20.52
C TYR A 73 13.41 -35.46 21.26
N LYS A 74 13.12 -35.49 22.55
CA LYS A 74 13.01 -36.74 23.29
C LYS A 74 11.71 -37.48 22.96
N LYS A 75 10.68 -36.72 22.59
CA LYS A 75 9.36 -37.24 22.30
C LYS A 75 8.67 -36.35 21.28
N VAL A 76 8.12 -36.93 20.23
CA VAL A 76 7.39 -36.24 19.17
C VAL A 76 5.99 -36.83 19.07
N ILE A 77 4.97 -35.95 19.06
CA ILE A 77 3.59 -36.32 18.77
C ILE A 77 3.25 -35.84 17.35
N VAL A 78 2.91 -36.77 16.49
CA VAL A 78 2.36 -36.54 15.16
C VAL A 78 0.85 -36.53 15.28
N GLU A 79 0.22 -35.39 15.14
CA GLU A 79 -1.24 -35.22 15.20
C GLU A 79 -1.76 -34.97 13.77
N VAL A 80 -2.75 -35.75 13.36
CA VAL A 80 -3.45 -35.55 12.09
C VAL A 80 -4.85 -34.98 12.33
N ASN A 81 -5.19 -33.95 11.53
CA ASN A 81 -6.46 -33.26 11.63
C ASN A 81 -7.04 -33.04 10.22
N ALA A 82 -8.21 -33.66 9.97
CA ALA A 82 -8.97 -33.50 8.75
C ALA A 82 -10.41 -33.09 9.08
N PHE A 83 -11.02 -32.31 8.18
CA PHE A 83 -12.38 -31.81 8.38
C PHE A 83 -13.41 -32.96 8.30
N GLY A 84 -14.24 -33.09 9.33
CA GLY A 84 -15.25 -34.16 9.41
C GLY A 84 -14.73 -35.51 9.88
N TYR A 85 -13.48 -35.56 10.39
CA TYR A 85 -12.86 -36.78 10.92
C TYR A 85 -12.36 -36.54 12.34
N ASN A 86 -12.29 -37.63 13.14
CA ASN A 86 -11.68 -37.61 14.45
C ASN A 86 -10.18 -37.34 14.36
N ILE A 87 -9.65 -36.57 15.34
CA ILE A 87 -8.22 -36.30 15.41
C ILE A 87 -7.50 -37.56 15.87
N GLU A 88 -6.49 -37.98 15.11
CA GLU A 88 -5.63 -39.12 15.46
C GLU A 88 -4.22 -38.63 15.82
N ARG A 89 -3.55 -39.38 16.69
CA ARG A 89 -2.20 -39.04 17.18
C ARG A 89 -1.32 -40.26 17.19
N HIS A 90 -0.08 -40.08 16.78
CA HIS A 90 0.98 -41.09 16.89
C HIS A 90 2.18 -40.48 17.62
N THR A 91 2.74 -41.21 18.57
CA THR A 91 3.88 -40.77 19.36
C THR A 91 5.15 -41.49 18.96
N ILE A 92 6.22 -40.73 18.74
CA ILE A 92 7.56 -41.27 18.47
C ILE A 92 8.45 -40.93 19.67
N GLU A 93 8.91 -41.93 20.38
CA GLU A 93 9.83 -41.75 21.50
C GLU A 93 11.29 -41.78 20.98
N ASN A 94 12.11 -40.83 21.49
CA ASN A 94 13.53 -40.70 21.18
C ASN A 94 13.88 -40.84 19.69
N PRO A 95 13.33 -39.96 18.82
CA PRO A 95 13.57 -40.03 17.38
C PRO A 95 15.05 -39.87 17.07
N GLN A 96 15.64 -40.87 16.40
CA GLN A 96 17.08 -40.94 16.08
C GLN A 96 17.40 -40.04 14.88
N LYS A 97 18.60 -39.45 14.87
CA LYS A 97 19.13 -38.67 13.75
C LYS A 97 19.26 -39.55 12.49
N ASP A 98 19.00 -38.91 11.35
CA ASP A 98 19.08 -39.51 10.00
C ASP A 98 18.15 -40.73 9.75
N LYS A 99 17.15 -40.92 10.61
CA LYS A 99 16.15 -41.95 10.45
C LYS A 99 14.85 -41.36 9.86
N THR A 100 14.28 -42.11 8.90
CA THR A 100 12.94 -41.83 8.38
C THR A 100 11.94 -42.70 9.14
N TYR A 101 10.89 -42.01 9.68
CA TYR A 101 9.77 -42.68 10.35
C TYR A 101 8.57 -42.66 9.41
N ASN A 102 7.99 -43.84 9.15
CA ASN A 102 6.73 -43.89 8.41
C ASN A 102 5.57 -44.01 9.38
N VAL A 103 4.63 -43.01 9.34
CA VAL A 103 3.47 -42.97 10.21
C VAL A 103 2.23 -42.78 9.33
N ASP A 104 1.49 -43.84 9.15
CA ASP A 104 0.25 -43.87 8.39
C ASP A 104 -0.95 -43.68 9.33
N PHE A 105 -1.96 -42.93 8.89
CA PHE A 105 -3.17 -42.67 9.64
C PHE A 105 -4.39 -43.19 8.87
N GLU A 106 -5.29 -43.84 9.61
CA GLU A 106 -6.62 -44.21 9.13
C GLU A 106 -7.66 -43.44 9.93
N LEU A 107 -8.27 -42.44 9.33
CA LEU A 107 -9.20 -41.56 10.01
C LEU A 107 -10.63 -42.07 9.92
N THR A 108 -11.34 -42.05 11.05
CA THR A 108 -12.78 -42.34 11.12
C THR A 108 -13.57 -41.05 11.03
N LYS A 109 -14.67 -41.04 10.25
CA LYS A 109 -15.61 -39.91 10.20
C LYS A 109 -16.16 -39.63 11.59
N GLU A 110 -16.21 -38.35 11.92
CA GLU A 110 -16.85 -37.89 13.13
C GLU A 110 -18.37 -38.16 13.04
N GLN A 111 -18.90 -39.00 13.94
CA GLN A 111 -20.35 -39.22 14.03
C GLN A 111 -21.02 -37.95 14.52
N VAL A 112 -21.90 -37.36 13.69
CA VAL A 112 -22.76 -36.22 14.09
C VAL A 112 -23.74 -36.76 15.12
N LYS A 113 -23.41 -36.66 16.39
CA LYS A 113 -24.41 -36.77 17.48
C LYS A 113 -25.12 -35.42 17.56
N ASP A 114 -26.41 -35.40 17.39
CA ASP A 114 -27.27 -34.28 17.81
C ASP A 114 -27.10 -34.05 19.33
N ILE A 115 -26.16 -33.19 19.69
CA ILE A 115 -25.91 -32.81 21.08
C ILE A 115 -26.69 -31.51 21.30
N LYS A 116 -27.63 -31.53 22.27
CA LYS A 116 -28.18 -30.32 22.88
C LYS A 116 -27.04 -29.37 23.20
N GLU A 117 -27.26 -28.08 22.91
CA GLU A 117 -26.33 -26.97 23.04
C GLU A 117 -25.51 -27.05 24.35
N VAL A 118 -24.37 -27.70 24.29
CA VAL A 118 -23.33 -27.59 25.30
C VAL A 118 -22.49 -26.39 24.87
N VAL A 119 -22.54 -25.33 25.66
CA VAL A 119 -21.61 -24.21 25.52
C VAL A 119 -20.22 -24.74 25.87
N ILE A 120 -19.57 -25.35 24.90
CA ILE A 120 -18.16 -25.71 24.99
C ILE A 120 -17.38 -24.42 24.76
N THR A 121 -16.82 -23.83 25.80
CA THR A 121 -15.71 -22.88 25.69
C THR A 121 -14.48 -23.65 25.21
N SER A 122 -14.50 -24.14 23.96
CA SER A 122 -13.28 -24.63 23.32
C SER A 122 -12.45 -23.42 22.94
N ASN A 123 -11.19 -23.39 23.29
CA ASN A 123 -10.21 -22.45 22.74
C ASN A 123 -10.21 -22.64 21.22
N LYS A 124 -10.98 -21.79 20.52
CA LYS A 124 -11.08 -21.83 19.05
C LYS A 124 -9.67 -21.66 18.52
N LYS A 125 -9.21 -22.59 17.68
CA LYS A 125 -7.88 -22.48 17.04
C LYS A 125 -7.72 -21.09 16.43
N PRO A 126 -6.60 -20.40 16.63
CA PRO A 126 -6.41 -19.04 16.12
C PRO A 126 -6.60 -18.95 14.63
N PHE A 127 -6.13 -19.98 13.89
CA PHE A 127 -6.37 -20.09 12.45
C PHE A 127 -6.41 -21.56 12.01
N ILE A 128 -6.99 -21.78 10.83
CA ILE A 128 -7.10 -23.08 10.16
C ILE A 128 -6.72 -22.90 8.70
N ILE A 129 -5.84 -23.76 8.19
CA ILE A 129 -5.46 -23.78 6.76
C ILE A 129 -6.30 -24.83 6.06
N LYS A 130 -6.98 -24.43 4.97
CA LYS A 130 -7.75 -25.33 4.08
C LYS A 130 -7.33 -25.03 2.64
N GLU A 131 -6.68 -25.96 1.98
CA GLU A 131 -6.18 -25.80 0.61
C GLU A 131 -5.46 -24.46 0.40
N ASP A 132 -6.03 -23.57 -0.42
CA ASP A 132 -5.53 -22.25 -0.74
C ASP A 132 -6.08 -21.14 0.20
N THR A 133 -6.68 -21.51 1.33
CA THR A 133 -7.34 -20.55 2.23
C THR A 133 -6.87 -20.69 3.66
N VAL A 134 -6.43 -19.58 4.26
CA VAL A 134 -6.14 -19.49 5.69
C VAL A 134 -7.30 -18.75 6.37
N ASN A 135 -8.00 -19.45 7.28
CA ASN A 135 -9.13 -18.92 8.03
C ASN A 135 -8.65 -18.47 9.42
N TYR A 136 -8.63 -17.18 9.67
CA TYR A 136 -8.29 -16.60 10.97
C TYR A 136 -9.54 -16.38 11.80
N ASN A 137 -9.55 -16.85 13.04
CA ASN A 137 -10.63 -16.60 13.97
C ASN A 137 -10.42 -15.25 14.66
N VAL A 138 -11.29 -14.28 14.38
CA VAL A 138 -11.18 -12.91 14.90
C VAL A 138 -11.10 -12.88 16.42
N SER A 139 -11.88 -13.73 17.13
CA SER A 139 -11.92 -13.74 18.58
C SER A 139 -10.58 -14.11 19.26
N ALA A 140 -9.73 -14.88 18.55
CA ALA A 140 -8.44 -15.33 19.08
C ALA A 140 -7.36 -14.23 19.04
N TYR A 141 -7.56 -13.17 18.26
CA TYR A 141 -6.60 -12.07 18.10
C TYR A 141 -7.04 -10.77 18.79
N ARG A 142 -8.17 -10.81 19.51
CA ARG A 142 -8.72 -9.64 20.20
C ARG A 142 -8.07 -9.43 21.56
N ASP A 143 -7.58 -8.21 21.77
CA ASP A 143 -7.13 -7.74 23.07
C ASP A 143 -8.01 -6.62 23.64
N GLY A 144 -9.14 -6.29 22.97
CA GLY A 144 -10.09 -5.27 23.40
C GLY A 144 -9.72 -3.84 22.98
N SER A 145 -8.58 -3.64 22.31
CA SER A 145 -8.22 -2.34 21.73
C SER A 145 -8.95 -2.08 20.41
N GLU A 146 -9.35 -3.14 19.74
CA GLU A 146 -9.89 -3.11 18.39
C GLU A 146 -11.32 -2.59 18.34
N ARG A 147 -11.58 -1.71 17.38
CA ARG A 147 -12.92 -1.23 17.05
C ARG A 147 -13.32 -1.56 15.62
N LYS A 148 -12.38 -1.47 14.70
CA LYS A 148 -12.59 -1.73 13.27
C LYS A 148 -11.88 -3.02 12.88
N ILE A 149 -12.32 -3.62 11.78
CA ILE A 149 -11.71 -4.89 11.34
C ILE A 149 -10.25 -4.72 10.92
N GLU A 150 -9.84 -3.53 10.50
CA GLU A 150 -8.44 -3.22 10.21
C GLU A 150 -7.53 -3.44 11.41
N ASP A 151 -8.01 -3.12 12.63
CA ASP A 151 -7.25 -3.30 13.87
C ASP A 151 -6.92 -4.78 14.13
N ILE A 152 -7.82 -5.68 13.72
CA ILE A 152 -7.59 -7.13 13.77
C ILE A 152 -6.67 -7.57 12.63
N ILE A 153 -6.92 -7.09 11.40
CA ILE A 153 -6.13 -7.47 10.23
C ILE A 153 -4.64 -7.18 10.47
N LYS A 154 -4.30 -6.08 11.12
CA LYS A 154 -2.93 -5.74 11.53
C LYS A 154 -2.27 -6.75 12.48
N LYS A 155 -3.08 -7.54 13.20
CA LYS A 155 -2.61 -8.53 14.19
C LYS A 155 -2.53 -9.96 13.63
N LEU A 156 -3.06 -10.19 12.42
CA LEU A 156 -3.09 -11.53 11.83
C LEU A 156 -1.71 -11.93 11.31
N PRO A 157 -1.24 -13.14 11.64
CA PRO A 157 0.04 -13.65 11.14
C PRO A 157 0.10 -13.64 9.61
N GLY A 158 1.19 -13.13 9.05
CA GLY A 158 1.39 -13.06 7.60
C GLY A 158 0.79 -11.83 6.93
N ILE A 159 0.08 -10.97 7.65
CA ILE A 159 -0.55 -9.77 7.11
C ILE A 159 0.18 -8.51 7.57
N GLN A 160 0.30 -7.56 6.68
CA GLN A 160 0.85 -6.23 6.92
C GLN A 160 -0.13 -5.20 6.37
N VAL A 161 -0.35 -4.11 7.09
CA VAL A 161 -1.22 -3.01 6.67
C VAL A 161 -0.42 -1.72 6.69
N ASN A 162 -0.45 -0.98 5.60
CA ASN A 162 0.07 0.38 5.54
C ASN A 162 -1.01 1.31 6.12
N GLU A 163 -0.73 1.95 7.24
CA GLU A 163 -1.71 2.78 7.95
C GLU A 163 -2.16 4.03 7.17
N LYS A 164 -1.28 4.62 6.38
CA LYS A 164 -1.59 5.80 5.58
C LYS A 164 -2.46 5.44 4.36
N SER A 165 -2.03 4.48 3.54
CA SER A 165 -2.75 4.10 2.32
C SER A 165 -3.87 3.07 2.54
N GLY A 166 -3.88 2.35 3.66
CA GLY A 166 -4.76 1.21 3.89
C GLY A 166 -4.41 -0.03 3.05
N GLU A 167 -3.26 -0.03 2.35
CA GLU A 167 -2.81 -1.18 1.56
C GLU A 167 -2.52 -2.38 2.47
N ILE A 168 -3.05 -3.54 2.09
CA ILE A 168 -2.85 -4.79 2.80
C ILE A 168 -1.95 -5.71 1.98
N LYS A 169 -0.93 -6.27 2.63
CA LYS A 169 -0.06 -7.29 2.07
C LYS A 169 -0.19 -8.59 2.84
N TYR A 170 -0.36 -9.69 2.13
CA TYR A 170 -0.37 -11.04 2.69
C TYR A 170 0.88 -11.79 2.22
N LYS A 171 1.69 -12.27 3.17
CA LYS A 171 3.01 -12.90 2.90
C LYS A 171 3.89 -12.06 1.96
N GLY A 172 3.80 -10.72 2.10
CA GLY A 172 4.55 -9.74 1.29
C GLY A 172 3.95 -9.38 -0.06
N LYS A 173 2.83 -9.98 -0.48
CA LYS A 173 2.10 -9.65 -1.71
C LYS A 173 0.92 -8.74 -1.39
N SER A 174 0.73 -7.67 -2.16
CA SER A 174 -0.48 -6.83 -2.09
C SER A 174 -1.71 -7.66 -2.44
N ILE A 175 -2.80 -7.48 -1.70
CA ILE A 175 -4.07 -8.15 -1.99
C ILE A 175 -4.83 -7.42 -3.09
N GLU A 176 -5.65 -8.15 -3.84
CA GLU A 176 -6.50 -7.58 -4.90
C GLU A 176 -7.73 -6.87 -4.32
N THR A 177 -8.37 -7.47 -3.32
CA THR A 177 -9.61 -6.98 -2.74
C THR A 177 -9.89 -7.56 -1.36
N VAL A 178 -10.83 -6.93 -0.64
CA VAL A 178 -11.46 -7.48 0.57
C VAL A 178 -12.93 -7.75 0.26
N GLN A 179 -13.29 -9.03 0.26
CA GLN A 179 -14.65 -9.49 0.04
C GLN A 179 -15.47 -9.49 1.35
N LEU A 180 -16.78 -9.38 1.22
CA LEU A 180 -17.74 -9.54 2.31
C LEU A 180 -18.69 -10.70 1.98
N GLU A 181 -18.63 -11.78 2.77
CA GLU A 181 -19.40 -13.00 2.50
C GLU A 181 -19.23 -13.49 1.05
N GLY A 182 -17.99 -13.47 0.55
CA GLY A 182 -17.62 -13.94 -0.79
C GLY A 182 -17.89 -12.99 -1.95
N ASP A 183 -18.48 -11.82 -1.72
CA ASP A 183 -18.70 -10.82 -2.77
C ASP A 183 -17.76 -9.63 -2.61
N ASP A 184 -17.21 -9.16 -3.72
CA ASP A 184 -16.34 -8.00 -3.79
C ASP A 184 -17.16 -6.70 -3.81
N LEU A 185 -17.54 -6.20 -2.63
CA LEU A 185 -18.37 -5.02 -2.47
C LEU A 185 -17.58 -3.70 -2.68
N PHE A 186 -16.30 -3.69 -2.31
CA PHE A 186 -15.50 -2.46 -2.25
C PHE A 186 -14.54 -2.29 -3.43
N GLY A 187 -14.24 -3.35 -4.17
CA GLY A 187 -13.19 -3.35 -5.19
C GLY A 187 -11.81 -3.09 -4.59
N SER A 188 -11.01 -2.32 -5.29
CA SER A 188 -9.67 -1.89 -4.84
C SER A 188 -9.69 -0.82 -3.74
N ASN A 189 -10.85 -0.18 -3.48
CA ASN A 189 -11.05 0.71 -2.33
C ASN A 189 -11.44 -0.05 -1.04
N TYR A 190 -10.96 -1.27 -0.87
CA TYR A 190 -11.28 -2.14 0.25
C TYR A 190 -10.92 -1.53 1.63
N SER A 191 -10.00 -0.56 1.67
CA SER A 191 -9.67 0.18 2.90
C SER A 191 -10.89 0.87 3.51
N LEU A 192 -11.87 1.24 2.69
CA LEU A 192 -13.15 1.73 3.17
C LEU A 192 -13.86 0.72 4.08
N GLY A 193 -13.95 -0.54 3.65
CA GLY A 193 -14.53 -1.61 4.45
C GLY A 193 -13.72 -1.89 5.70
N THR A 194 -12.40 -2.02 5.58
CA THR A 194 -11.54 -2.39 6.72
C THR A 194 -11.47 -1.30 7.79
N LYS A 195 -11.44 -0.02 7.41
CA LYS A 195 -11.43 1.12 8.32
C LYS A 195 -12.78 1.39 9.00
N ASN A 196 -13.88 0.90 8.43
CA ASN A 196 -15.22 1.29 8.90
C ASN A 196 -16.05 0.13 9.46
N ILE A 197 -15.90 -1.12 9.00
CA ILE A 197 -16.64 -2.27 9.55
C ILE A 197 -16.22 -2.52 11.00
N ASN A 198 -17.24 -2.56 11.89
CA ASN A 198 -17.00 -2.87 13.30
C ASN A 198 -16.50 -4.32 13.45
N VAL A 199 -15.46 -4.50 14.26
CA VAL A 199 -14.87 -5.82 14.53
C VAL A 199 -15.87 -6.81 15.13
N ASP A 200 -16.86 -6.34 15.88
CA ASP A 200 -17.88 -7.17 16.50
C ASP A 200 -18.82 -7.87 15.51
N MET A 201 -18.86 -7.40 14.26
CA MET A 201 -19.67 -7.99 13.18
C MET A 201 -18.97 -9.19 12.53
N VAL A 202 -17.63 -9.29 12.62
CA VAL A 202 -16.85 -10.28 11.89
C VAL A 202 -16.49 -11.46 12.77
N GLU A 203 -16.70 -12.68 12.27
CA GLU A 203 -16.32 -13.92 12.94
C GLU A 203 -14.93 -14.39 12.49
N GLN A 204 -14.67 -14.35 11.16
CA GLN A 204 -13.44 -14.84 10.56
C GLN A 204 -12.93 -13.91 9.47
N VAL A 205 -11.61 -13.84 9.33
CA VAL A 205 -10.92 -13.28 8.17
C VAL A 205 -10.29 -14.45 7.40
N GLN A 206 -10.61 -14.58 6.12
CA GLN A 206 -10.10 -15.64 5.26
C GLN A 206 -9.10 -15.04 4.27
N ALA A 207 -7.86 -15.52 4.25
CA ALA A 207 -6.89 -15.18 3.22
C ALA A 207 -6.95 -16.25 2.13
N ILE A 208 -7.39 -15.88 0.93
CA ILE A 208 -7.62 -16.76 -0.22
C ILE A 208 -6.45 -16.57 -1.18
N GLU A 209 -5.58 -17.56 -1.28
CA GLU A 209 -4.49 -17.61 -2.26
C GLU A 209 -5.04 -18.11 -3.61
N ASN A 210 -4.32 -17.85 -4.70
CA ASN A 210 -4.74 -18.20 -6.07
C ASN A 210 -6.12 -17.64 -6.45
N TYR A 211 -6.40 -16.42 -5.97
CA TYR A 211 -7.67 -15.76 -6.22
C TYR A 211 -7.81 -15.37 -7.69
N SER A 212 -9.00 -15.57 -8.25
CA SER A 212 -9.42 -15.06 -9.55
C SER A 212 -10.71 -14.27 -9.42
N ALA A 213 -10.70 -13.01 -9.88
CA ALA A 213 -11.91 -12.16 -9.90
C ALA A 213 -12.93 -12.64 -10.94
N ASN A 214 -12.47 -13.32 -12.01
CA ASN A 214 -13.31 -13.91 -13.04
C ASN A 214 -13.39 -15.43 -12.82
N PRO A 215 -14.56 -15.98 -12.42
CA PRO A 215 -14.70 -17.40 -12.15
C PRO A 215 -14.39 -18.33 -13.34
N LEU A 216 -14.53 -17.82 -14.57
CA LEU A 216 -14.26 -18.59 -15.80
C LEU A 216 -12.75 -18.82 -16.01
N LEU A 217 -11.92 -17.95 -15.44
CA LEU A 217 -10.45 -18.02 -15.56
C LEU A 217 -9.79 -18.77 -14.42
N LYS A 218 -10.53 -19.15 -13.38
CA LYS A 218 -9.98 -19.93 -12.26
C LYS A 218 -9.34 -21.23 -12.76
N GLY A 219 -8.05 -21.44 -12.44
CA GLY A 219 -7.26 -22.60 -12.91
C GLY A 219 -6.73 -22.48 -14.34
N ILE A 220 -7.08 -21.42 -15.09
CA ILE A 220 -6.53 -21.12 -16.42
C ILE A 220 -5.45 -20.05 -16.32
N GLU A 221 -5.75 -18.95 -15.62
CA GLU A 221 -4.77 -17.88 -15.37
C GLU A 221 -3.75 -18.26 -14.30
N ASN A 222 -2.64 -17.51 -14.25
CA ASN A 222 -1.62 -17.70 -13.23
C ASN A 222 -2.13 -17.24 -11.86
N GLY A 223 -2.25 -18.19 -10.91
CA GLY A 223 -2.85 -18.00 -9.59
C GLY A 223 -1.91 -17.33 -8.55
N ASP A 224 -1.30 -16.18 -8.86
CA ASP A 224 -0.43 -15.48 -7.89
C ASP A 224 -1.15 -14.37 -7.08
N LYS A 225 -2.46 -14.20 -7.26
CA LYS A 225 -3.28 -13.17 -6.61
C LYS A 225 -3.82 -13.64 -5.27
N VAL A 226 -4.03 -12.71 -4.35
CA VAL A 226 -4.60 -12.96 -3.02
C VAL A 226 -5.79 -12.05 -2.78
N ALA A 227 -6.84 -12.56 -2.16
CA ALA A 227 -7.94 -11.77 -1.64
C ALA A 227 -8.18 -12.08 -0.15
N LEU A 228 -8.68 -11.12 0.60
CA LEU A 228 -9.26 -11.38 1.92
C LEU A 228 -10.78 -11.49 1.80
N ASN A 229 -11.39 -12.35 2.63
CA ASN A 229 -12.84 -12.45 2.74
C ASN A 229 -13.25 -12.35 4.21
N LEU A 230 -14.17 -11.44 4.50
CA LEU A 230 -14.74 -11.24 5.83
C LEU A 230 -15.98 -12.10 5.97
N LYS A 231 -15.97 -13.02 6.94
CA LYS A 231 -17.13 -13.82 7.34
C LYS A 231 -17.78 -13.18 8.54
N LEU A 232 -19.11 -12.94 8.46
CA LEU A 232 -19.88 -12.32 9.51
C LEU A 232 -20.38 -13.33 10.54
N LYS A 233 -20.60 -12.86 11.75
CA LYS A 233 -21.25 -13.64 12.81
C LYS A 233 -22.69 -13.95 12.42
N LYS A 234 -23.15 -15.17 12.72
CA LYS A 234 -24.55 -15.54 12.56
C LYS A 234 -25.46 -14.58 13.36
N GLY A 235 -26.54 -14.17 12.78
CA GLY A 235 -27.48 -13.19 13.35
C GLY A 235 -27.10 -11.72 13.13
N LYS A 236 -25.98 -11.44 12.43
CA LYS A 236 -25.56 -10.10 12.01
C LYS A 236 -25.57 -9.95 10.49
N MET A 237 -26.28 -10.83 9.80
CA MET A 237 -26.26 -10.93 8.33
C MET A 237 -27.34 -10.12 7.62
N ASP A 238 -28.48 -9.85 8.25
CA ASP A 238 -29.59 -9.16 7.58
C ASP A 238 -29.45 -7.64 7.62
N PHE A 239 -29.38 -7.07 8.81
CA PHE A 239 -29.20 -5.64 9.02
C PHE A 239 -28.36 -5.41 10.27
N SER A 240 -27.32 -4.61 10.15
CA SER A 240 -26.44 -4.29 11.29
C SER A 240 -25.68 -3.00 11.03
N GLY A 241 -25.25 -2.37 12.11
CA GLY A 241 -24.52 -1.12 11.98
C GLY A 241 -23.92 -0.65 13.29
N ASN A 242 -23.27 0.48 13.24
CA ASN A 242 -22.87 1.25 14.40
C ASN A 242 -23.04 2.74 14.15
N MET A 243 -23.36 3.45 15.21
CA MET A 243 -23.37 4.91 15.28
C MET A 243 -22.37 5.32 16.34
N ASP A 244 -21.47 6.22 15.99
CA ASP A 244 -20.49 6.83 16.87
C ASP A 244 -20.78 8.32 16.98
N TYR A 245 -20.90 8.84 18.20
CA TYR A 245 -21.07 10.26 18.47
C TYR A 245 -20.02 10.71 19.49
N GLY A 246 -19.07 11.50 19.03
CA GLY A 246 -18.03 12.12 19.86
C GLY A 246 -18.20 13.63 19.92
N SER A 247 -18.16 14.18 21.13
CA SER A 247 -18.18 15.62 21.37
C SER A 247 -17.24 16.00 22.49
N GLY A 248 -16.62 17.16 22.39
CA GLY A 248 -15.65 17.66 23.36
C GLY A 248 -15.14 19.04 22.99
N PHE A 249 -14.00 19.42 23.54
CA PHE A 249 -13.44 20.75 23.38
C PHE A 249 -11.93 20.71 23.16
N PHE A 250 -11.45 21.58 22.29
CA PHE A 250 -10.04 21.93 22.16
C PHE A 250 -9.60 22.88 23.27
N SER A 251 -8.29 23.05 23.42
CA SER A 251 -7.69 23.94 24.44
C SER A 251 -8.03 25.44 24.26
N ASP A 252 -8.51 25.84 23.08
CA ASP A 252 -8.99 27.19 22.76
C ASP A 252 -10.51 27.33 22.91
N ASN A 253 -11.17 26.35 23.56
CA ASN A 253 -12.62 26.27 23.76
C ASN A 253 -13.46 26.01 22.49
N ASN A 254 -12.84 25.83 21.33
CA ASN A 254 -13.54 25.37 20.14
C ASN A 254 -14.05 23.94 20.31
N GLN A 255 -15.21 23.66 19.72
CA GLN A 255 -15.80 22.32 19.80
C GLN A 255 -14.98 21.29 19.00
N ALA A 256 -14.63 20.18 19.63
CA ALA A 256 -14.10 18.96 19.00
C ALA A 256 -15.24 17.98 18.78
N TYR A 257 -15.37 17.43 17.59
CA TYR A 257 -16.40 16.45 17.27
C TYR A 257 -15.89 15.37 16.32
N ASN A 258 -16.47 14.18 16.48
CA ASN A 258 -16.26 13.02 15.63
C ASN A 258 -17.54 12.20 15.59
N VAL A 259 -18.31 12.33 14.52
CA VAL A 259 -19.58 11.65 14.31
C VAL A 259 -19.43 10.68 13.15
N GLY A 260 -19.88 9.47 13.31
CA GLY A 260 -19.82 8.47 12.27
C GLY A 260 -20.97 7.46 12.35
N THR A 261 -21.36 6.93 11.21
CA THR A 261 -22.30 5.80 11.15
C THR A 261 -21.93 4.87 10.03
N ASN A 262 -22.13 3.59 10.27
CA ASN A 262 -21.97 2.54 9.28
C ASN A 262 -23.19 1.64 9.31
N ILE A 263 -23.74 1.34 8.14
CA ILE A 263 -24.91 0.49 7.98
C ILE A 263 -24.55 -0.61 6.98
N LEU A 264 -24.78 -1.83 7.36
CA LEU A 264 -24.60 -3.02 6.54
C LEU A 264 -25.93 -3.73 6.40
N ALA A 265 -26.39 -3.95 5.17
CA ALA A 265 -27.57 -4.76 4.87
C ALA A 265 -27.15 -5.91 3.94
N ILE A 266 -27.51 -7.13 4.30
CA ILE A 266 -27.16 -8.34 3.56
C ILE A 266 -28.38 -9.22 3.39
N SER A 267 -28.70 -9.55 2.15
CA SER A 267 -29.62 -10.60 1.79
C SER A 267 -29.02 -11.48 0.70
N LYS A 268 -29.75 -12.51 0.27
CA LYS A 268 -29.28 -13.42 -0.78
C LYS A 268 -28.97 -12.72 -2.10
N ASN A 269 -29.75 -11.72 -2.48
CA ASN A 269 -29.68 -11.05 -3.79
C ASN A 269 -29.16 -9.61 -3.68
N TYR A 270 -29.01 -9.09 -2.46
CA TYR A 270 -28.62 -7.71 -2.23
C TYR A 270 -27.68 -7.60 -1.05
N LYS A 271 -26.57 -6.90 -1.27
CA LYS A 271 -25.63 -6.50 -0.22
C LYS A 271 -25.36 -5.03 -0.36
N SER A 272 -25.39 -4.29 0.75
CA SER A 272 -25.00 -2.89 0.74
C SER A 272 -24.23 -2.52 2.00
N PHE A 273 -23.39 -1.52 1.85
CA PHE A 273 -22.65 -0.89 2.93
C PHE A 273 -22.67 0.61 2.73
N GLY A 274 -23.20 1.32 3.71
CA GLY A 274 -23.20 2.77 3.76
C GLY A 274 -22.34 3.26 4.92
N THR A 275 -21.60 4.34 4.72
CA THR A 275 -20.92 5.05 5.80
C THR A 275 -21.10 6.55 5.67
N PHE A 276 -21.17 7.20 6.81
CA PHE A 276 -21.13 8.65 6.94
C PHE A 276 -20.15 9.01 8.05
N SER A 277 -19.38 10.08 7.86
CA SER A 277 -18.43 10.57 8.85
C SER A 277 -18.36 12.09 8.78
N TYR A 278 -18.34 12.73 9.95
CA TYR A 278 -18.14 14.17 10.11
C TYR A 278 -17.22 14.42 11.31
N ASN A 279 -16.04 15.00 11.07
CA ASN A 279 -15.09 15.22 12.15
C ASN A 279 -14.15 16.42 11.88
N ASN A 280 -13.60 16.96 12.99
CA ASN A 280 -12.55 17.98 12.98
C ASN A 280 -11.32 17.62 13.84
N VAL A 281 -11.09 16.34 14.07
CA VAL A 281 -10.04 15.82 14.96
C VAL A 281 -8.97 15.04 14.21
N GLY A 282 -8.79 15.31 12.92
CA GLY A 282 -7.72 14.75 12.09
C GLY A 282 -7.91 13.28 11.66
N VAL A 283 -9.11 12.71 11.85
CA VAL A 283 -9.37 11.31 11.50
C VAL A 283 -9.77 11.21 10.03
N ASN A 284 -9.03 10.42 9.26
CA ASN A 284 -9.37 10.10 7.86
C ASN A 284 -10.07 8.74 7.77
N ASN A 285 -11.40 8.75 7.69
CA ASN A 285 -12.25 7.55 7.50
C ASN A 285 -12.50 7.21 6.02
N THR A 286 -11.87 7.95 5.10
CA THR A 286 -12.05 7.81 3.65
C THR A 286 -10.94 6.96 3.03
N PRO A 287 -11.13 6.40 1.82
CA PRO A 287 -10.05 5.79 1.07
C PRO A 287 -9.16 6.83 0.34
N PHE A 288 -9.48 8.12 0.45
CA PHE A 288 -8.77 9.23 -0.22
C PHE A 288 -8.02 10.07 0.81
N ASP A 289 -6.84 10.57 0.42
CA ASP A 289 -6.03 11.45 1.26
C ASP A 289 -5.78 12.79 0.55
N TYR A 290 -6.33 13.86 1.11
CA TYR A 290 -6.12 15.24 0.63
C TYR A 290 -5.12 16.03 1.49
N PHE A 291 -4.66 15.46 2.60
CA PHE A 291 -3.64 16.05 3.45
C PHE A 291 -2.24 15.77 2.88
N GLY A 292 -1.83 14.52 2.83
CA GLY A 292 -0.51 14.09 2.37
C GLY A 292 -0.47 13.55 0.94
N PHE A 293 -1.61 13.42 0.27
CA PHE A 293 -1.73 12.75 -1.04
C PHE A 293 -1.13 11.35 -1.07
N ASN A 294 -1.36 10.58 0.01
CA ASN A 294 -0.98 9.17 0.05
C ASN A 294 -2.01 8.34 -0.73
N PHE A 295 -1.64 7.94 -1.93
CA PHE A 295 -2.55 7.20 -2.80
C PHE A 295 -2.66 5.74 -2.37
N ASN A 296 -3.90 5.22 -2.36
CA ASN A 296 -4.12 3.79 -2.31
C ASN A 296 -3.74 3.13 -3.66
N THR A 297 -3.74 1.79 -3.71
CA THR A 297 -3.32 1.03 -4.90
C THR A 297 -4.15 1.37 -6.14
N GLU A 298 -5.46 1.62 -5.98
CA GLU A 298 -6.34 2.01 -7.08
C GLU A 298 -6.02 3.40 -7.61
N GLN A 299 -5.91 4.39 -6.72
CA GLN A 299 -5.55 5.75 -7.11
C GLN A 299 -4.19 5.83 -7.79
N ALA A 300 -3.20 5.03 -7.31
CA ALA A 300 -1.90 4.93 -7.95
C ALA A 300 -1.99 4.37 -9.38
N ALA A 301 -2.83 3.36 -9.60
CA ALA A 301 -3.09 2.80 -10.93
C ALA A 301 -3.87 3.77 -11.83
N GLU A 302 -4.82 4.53 -11.29
CA GLU A 302 -5.61 5.51 -12.03
C GLU A 302 -4.78 6.68 -12.57
N ARG A 303 -3.67 7.03 -11.90
CA ARG A 303 -2.76 8.11 -12.39
C ARG A 303 -2.30 7.93 -13.82
N ASN A 304 -2.14 6.69 -14.28
CA ASN A 304 -1.74 6.43 -15.67
C ASN A 304 -2.80 6.87 -16.71
N PHE A 305 -4.05 7.01 -16.27
CA PHE A 305 -5.19 7.39 -17.10
C PHE A 305 -5.62 8.85 -16.89
N MET A 306 -4.94 9.57 -16.02
CA MET A 306 -5.25 10.95 -15.68
C MET A 306 -4.22 11.90 -16.30
N ALA A 307 -4.71 13.04 -16.75
CA ALA A 307 -3.86 14.18 -17.11
C ALA A 307 -3.19 14.71 -15.84
N LYS A 308 -1.93 15.06 -15.93
CA LYS A 308 -1.14 15.53 -14.80
C LYS A 308 -1.56 16.96 -14.42
N LYS A 309 -1.73 17.22 -13.15
CA LYS A 309 -1.84 18.57 -12.61
C LYS A 309 -0.44 19.17 -12.58
N LEU A 310 -0.13 20.12 -13.46
CA LEU A 310 1.22 20.68 -13.61
C LEU A 310 1.49 21.80 -12.59
N ILE A 311 0.45 22.47 -12.09
CA ILE A 311 0.55 23.34 -10.92
C ILE A 311 0.24 22.43 -9.70
N PRO A 312 1.23 22.13 -8.85
CA PRO A 312 1.05 21.16 -7.76
C PRO A 312 0.10 21.68 -6.69
N GLU A 313 -0.77 20.80 -6.22
CA GLU A 313 -1.57 21.06 -5.03
C GLU A 313 -0.67 21.13 -3.80
N SER A 314 -1.04 21.98 -2.81
CA SER A 314 -0.35 22.00 -1.53
C SER A 314 -0.43 20.64 -0.86
N ILE A 315 0.73 20.05 -0.56
CA ILE A 315 0.88 18.79 0.16
C ILE A 315 1.38 19.13 1.55
N PHE A 316 0.69 18.64 2.55
CA PHE A 316 1.02 18.85 3.95
C PHE A 316 1.76 17.64 4.48
N THR A 317 3.07 17.56 4.23
CA THR A 317 3.89 16.46 4.73
C THR A 317 4.13 16.62 6.23
N SER A 318 3.92 15.54 6.96
CA SER A 318 4.28 15.46 8.37
C SER A 318 4.90 14.11 8.68
N ALA A 319 5.94 14.11 9.51
CA ALA A 319 6.48 12.88 10.10
C ALA A 319 5.53 12.31 11.18
N LEU A 320 4.54 13.10 11.64
CA LEU A 320 3.51 12.69 12.57
C LEU A 320 2.30 12.08 11.87
N ASP A 321 1.49 11.36 12.63
CA ASP A 321 0.21 10.84 12.16
C ASP A 321 -0.77 11.97 11.85
N ASP A 322 -1.68 11.76 10.88
CA ASP A 322 -2.72 12.70 10.48
C ASP A 322 -3.54 13.18 11.68
N SER A 323 -3.86 12.30 12.62
CA SER A 323 -4.59 12.63 13.86
C SER A 323 -3.88 13.67 14.75
N ARG A 324 -2.63 14.03 14.46
CA ARG A 324 -1.87 15.10 15.13
C ARG A 324 -1.67 16.32 14.25
N ALA A 325 -1.53 16.14 12.95
CA ALA A 325 -1.10 17.18 12.02
C ALA A 325 -2.23 17.69 11.12
N ASN A 326 -3.26 16.90 10.81
CA ASN A 326 -4.32 17.27 9.90
C ASN A 326 -5.42 18.06 10.62
N ILE A 327 -5.31 19.39 10.62
CA ILE A 327 -6.35 20.28 11.14
C ILE A 327 -7.45 20.38 10.08
N ASN A 328 -8.47 19.57 10.22
CA ASN A 328 -9.52 19.37 9.22
C ASN A 328 -10.91 19.81 9.68
N ASN A 329 -11.85 19.76 8.75
CA ASN A 329 -13.29 19.75 8.98
C ASN A 329 -13.93 18.96 7.84
N SER A 330 -13.96 17.63 8.00
CA SER A 330 -14.24 16.69 6.94
C SER A 330 -15.62 16.08 7.03
N ILE A 331 -16.35 16.11 5.91
CA ILE A 331 -17.59 15.33 5.68
C ILE A 331 -17.28 14.28 4.65
N PHE A 332 -17.66 13.04 4.94
CA PHE A 332 -17.55 11.92 4.04
C PHE A 332 -18.83 11.10 4.04
N GLY A 333 -19.35 10.80 2.86
CA GLY A 333 -20.47 9.90 2.64
C GLY A 333 -20.14 8.87 1.58
N ASN A 334 -20.55 7.64 1.81
CA ASN A 334 -20.33 6.56 0.86
C ASN A 334 -21.50 5.58 0.88
N TYR A 335 -21.80 5.02 -0.30
CA TYR A 335 -22.75 3.94 -0.46
C TYR A 335 -22.24 2.93 -1.48
N ASN A 336 -22.09 1.68 -1.07
CA ASN A 336 -21.70 0.56 -1.91
C ASN A 336 -22.84 -0.46 -1.93
N SER A 337 -23.14 -1.00 -3.10
CA SER A 337 -24.16 -2.05 -3.23
C SER A 337 -23.80 -3.08 -4.31
N ILE A 338 -24.25 -4.30 -4.08
CA ILE A 338 -24.29 -5.37 -5.08
C ILE A 338 -25.72 -5.88 -5.14
N PHE A 339 -26.30 -5.83 -6.31
CA PHE A 339 -27.64 -6.35 -6.60
C PHE A 339 -27.54 -7.49 -7.61
N LYS A 340 -28.05 -8.67 -7.25
CA LYS A 340 -28.06 -9.87 -8.10
C LYS A 340 -29.45 -10.11 -8.65
N ILE A 341 -29.59 -10.01 -9.98
CA ILE A 341 -30.86 -10.31 -10.70
C ILE A 341 -30.76 -11.74 -11.18
N GLY A 342 -31.40 -12.64 -10.41
CA GLY A 342 -31.27 -14.07 -10.63
C GLY A 342 -29.81 -14.57 -10.52
N LYS A 343 -29.46 -15.57 -11.37
CA LYS A 343 -28.09 -16.14 -11.41
C LYS A 343 -27.23 -15.55 -12.51
N LYS A 344 -27.79 -14.68 -13.37
CA LYS A 344 -27.12 -14.24 -14.59
C LYS A 344 -26.56 -12.84 -14.52
N VAL A 345 -27.20 -11.93 -13.79
CA VAL A 345 -26.83 -10.52 -13.79
C VAL A 345 -26.47 -10.05 -12.37
N SER A 346 -25.37 -9.34 -12.26
CA SER A 346 -24.95 -8.66 -11.02
C SER A 346 -24.60 -7.22 -11.36
N LEU A 347 -25.21 -6.29 -10.63
CA LEU A 347 -24.92 -4.87 -10.68
C LEU A 347 -24.25 -4.45 -9.36
N LYS A 348 -23.06 -3.88 -9.45
CA LYS A 348 -22.34 -3.27 -8.32
C LYS A 348 -22.31 -1.76 -8.54
N THR A 349 -22.57 -0.99 -7.49
CA THR A 349 -22.53 0.47 -7.52
C THR A 349 -21.79 0.97 -6.28
N ASN A 350 -20.84 1.87 -6.47
CA ASN A 350 -20.14 2.53 -5.39
C ASN A 350 -20.22 4.05 -5.61
N LEU A 351 -20.74 4.76 -4.63
CA LEU A 351 -20.89 6.21 -4.64
C LEU A 351 -20.08 6.83 -3.51
N TYR A 352 -19.41 7.94 -3.78
CA TYR A 352 -18.57 8.65 -2.80
C TYR A 352 -18.81 10.13 -2.88
N TYR A 353 -18.89 10.75 -1.71
CA TYR A 353 -18.87 12.20 -1.53
C TYR A 353 -17.88 12.57 -0.45
N ILE A 354 -17.01 13.53 -0.73
CA ILE A 354 -16.06 14.10 0.23
C ILE A 354 -16.12 15.60 0.11
N GLN A 355 -16.13 16.26 1.24
CA GLN A 355 -15.87 17.68 1.38
C GLN A 355 -14.99 17.88 2.61
N ASP A 356 -13.89 18.60 2.46
CA ASP A 356 -13.01 18.88 3.59
C ASP A 356 -12.57 20.35 3.59
N ARG A 357 -12.10 20.81 4.73
CA ARG A 357 -11.41 22.07 4.93
C ARG A 357 -10.17 21.80 5.77
N ILE A 358 -9.03 21.82 5.13
CA ILE A 358 -7.73 21.54 5.75
C ILE A 358 -7.00 22.87 5.95
N LEU A 359 -6.48 23.08 7.17
CA LEU A 359 -5.75 24.28 7.55
C LEU A 359 -4.32 23.91 7.93
N GLN A 360 -3.35 24.68 7.44
CA GLN A 360 -1.96 24.53 7.88
C GLN A 360 -1.26 25.89 7.89
N THR A 361 -0.56 26.15 8.98
CA THR A 361 0.47 27.20 9.05
C THR A 361 1.82 26.50 9.02
N GLN A 362 2.66 26.83 8.06
CA GLN A 362 3.97 26.22 7.88
C GLN A 362 5.02 27.31 7.66
N PHE A 363 6.03 27.30 8.51
CA PHE A 363 7.26 28.04 8.30
C PHE A 363 8.30 27.09 7.72
N SER A 364 8.98 27.51 6.64
CA SER A 364 10.12 26.81 6.05
C SER A 364 11.34 27.68 6.03
N GLN A 365 12.47 27.15 6.46
CA GLN A 365 13.78 27.79 6.38
C GLN A 365 14.71 26.86 5.60
N ASN A 366 15.24 27.37 4.49
CA ASN A 366 16.19 26.65 3.64
C ASN A 366 17.57 27.28 3.76
N GLU A 367 18.54 26.50 4.16
CA GLU A 367 19.97 26.81 3.99
C GLU A 367 20.42 26.18 2.68
N ILE A 368 20.79 27.00 1.70
CA ILE A 368 21.12 26.61 0.35
C ILE A 368 22.60 26.85 0.13
N VAL A 369 23.33 25.82 -0.29
CA VAL A 369 24.77 25.85 -0.59
C VAL A 369 24.93 25.57 -2.09
N THR A 370 25.35 26.57 -2.83
CA THR A 370 25.73 26.44 -4.23
C THR A 370 27.24 26.50 -4.37
N THR A 371 27.77 26.32 -5.56
CA THR A 371 29.22 26.44 -5.83
C THR A 371 29.78 27.81 -5.47
N ASP A 372 28.98 28.86 -5.61
CA ASP A 372 29.45 30.26 -5.52
C ASP A 372 28.97 30.96 -4.25
N ASN A 373 27.83 30.54 -3.69
CA ASN A 373 27.19 31.25 -2.58
C ASN A 373 26.48 30.29 -1.60
N THR A 374 26.45 30.69 -0.33
CA THR A 374 25.56 30.13 0.67
C THR A 374 24.60 31.19 1.15
N PHE A 375 23.31 30.91 1.12
CA PHE A 375 22.29 31.85 1.56
C PHE A 375 21.10 31.11 2.19
N THR A 376 20.33 31.84 2.96
CA THR A 376 19.14 31.29 3.63
C THR A 376 17.89 31.94 3.08
N THR A 377 16.87 31.14 2.77
CA THR A 377 15.53 31.62 2.45
C THR A 377 14.55 31.19 3.55
N SER A 378 13.53 32.01 3.81
CA SER A 378 12.50 31.70 4.79
C SER A 378 11.12 32.10 4.28
N ASP A 379 10.18 31.17 4.35
CA ASP A 379 8.81 31.42 3.88
C ASP A 379 7.82 30.97 4.95
N LEU A 380 6.85 31.82 5.24
CA LEU A 380 5.71 31.49 6.09
C LEU A 380 4.46 31.35 5.21
N TYR A 381 3.80 30.18 5.29
CA TYR A 381 2.58 29.88 4.57
C TYR A 381 1.43 29.70 5.56
N GLU A 382 0.32 30.39 5.34
CA GLU A 382 -0.96 30.11 5.99
C GLU A 382 -1.93 29.59 4.92
N THR A 383 -2.14 28.30 4.88
CA THR A 383 -2.84 27.63 3.79
C THR A 383 -4.16 27.06 4.26
N LYS A 384 -5.21 27.34 3.46
CA LYS A 384 -6.56 26.78 3.60
C LYS A 384 -6.94 26.05 2.31
N LYS A 385 -7.03 24.74 2.37
CA LYS A 385 -7.35 23.86 1.25
C LYS A 385 -8.74 23.28 1.41
N LYS A 386 -9.55 23.35 0.34
CA LYS A 386 -10.95 22.90 0.33
C LYS A 386 -11.19 21.91 -0.81
N PRO A 387 -10.90 20.61 -0.62
CA PRO A 387 -11.25 19.58 -1.59
C PRO A 387 -12.72 19.21 -1.52
N VAL A 388 -13.31 18.97 -2.69
CA VAL A 388 -14.64 18.37 -2.88
C VAL A 388 -14.53 17.30 -3.95
N LEU A 389 -15.01 16.10 -3.67
CA LEU A 389 -15.04 14.98 -4.60
C LEU A 389 -16.43 14.37 -4.69
N TYR A 390 -16.90 14.18 -5.91
CA TYR A 390 -18.02 13.33 -6.27
C TYR A 390 -17.50 12.19 -7.12
N ARG A 391 -17.81 10.94 -6.77
CA ARG A 391 -17.40 9.77 -7.54
C ARG A 391 -18.50 8.72 -7.59
N GLY A 392 -18.68 8.12 -8.75
CA GLY A 392 -19.56 6.97 -8.95
C GLY A 392 -18.86 5.90 -9.77
N ASP A 393 -18.84 4.66 -9.26
CA ASP A 393 -18.32 3.50 -9.96
C ASP A 393 -19.46 2.51 -10.16
N ILE A 394 -19.59 1.97 -11.37
CA ILE A 394 -20.61 0.98 -11.75
C ILE A 394 -19.91 -0.22 -12.36
N GLU A 395 -20.29 -1.42 -11.95
CA GLU A 395 -19.84 -2.68 -12.54
C GLU A 395 -21.05 -3.56 -12.81
N LEU A 396 -21.29 -3.89 -14.08
CA LEU A 396 -22.33 -4.79 -14.54
C LEU A 396 -21.69 -6.09 -15.04
N LYS A 397 -22.05 -7.21 -14.44
CA LYS A 397 -21.63 -8.55 -14.87
C LYS A 397 -22.83 -9.32 -15.40
N ILE A 398 -22.71 -9.85 -16.62
CA ILE A 398 -23.74 -10.63 -17.28
C ILE A 398 -23.17 -11.99 -17.69
N ASN A 399 -23.60 -13.06 -17.04
CA ASN A 399 -23.30 -14.42 -17.46
C ASN A 399 -24.19 -14.74 -18.69
N THR A 400 -23.66 -14.49 -19.89
CA THR A 400 -24.38 -14.74 -21.15
C THR A 400 -24.59 -16.23 -21.37
N SER A 401 -23.67 -17.06 -20.85
CA SER A 401 -23.81 -18.52 -20.77
C SER A 401 -23.03 -19.09 -19.58
N LYS A 402 -23.04 -20.43 -19.40
CA LYS A 402 -22.18 -21.09 -18.40
C LYS A 402 -20.66 -20.95 -18.71
N LYS A 403 -20.31 -20.56 -19.94
CA LYS A 403 -18.94 -20.45 -20.45
C LYS A 403 -18.57 -19.04 -20.88
N SER A 404 -19.46 -18.06 -20.73
CA SER A 404 -19.20 -16.70 -21.18
C SER A 404 -19.71 -15.65 -20.20
N LEU A 405 -18.90 -14.62 -20.01
CA LEU A 405 -19.15 -13.50 -19.10
C LEU A 405 -18.86 -12.18 -19.84
N LEU A 406 -19.81 -11.26 -19.79
CA LEU A 406 -19.65 -9.87 -20.18
C LEU A 406 -19.58 -9.00 -18.93
N GLU A 407 -18.53 -8.21 -18.82
CA GLU A 407 -18.30 -7.26 -17.74
C GLU A 407 -18.23 -5.84 -18.33
N TYR A 408 -19.05 -4.94 -17.80
CA TYR A 408 -18.96 -3.51 -18.08
C TYR A 408 -18.62 -2.77 -16.79
N LYS A 409 -17.59 -1.93 -16.82
CA LYS A 409 -17.19 -1.08 -15.71
C LYS A 409 -17.15 0.37 -16.17
N ALA A 410 -17.76 1.25 -15.40
CA ALA A 410 -17.69 2.69 -15.61
C ALA A 410 -17.29 3.39 -14.32
N LYS A 411 -16.42 4.40 -14.44
CA LYS A 411 -16.03 5.29 -13.34
C LYS A 411 -16.23 6.73 -13.79
N LEU A 412 -16.93 7.48 -12.97
CA LEU A 412 -17.13 8.92 -13.15
C LEU A 412 -16.67 9.62 -11.89
N SER A 413 -15.77 10.59 -12.01
CA SER A 413 -15.40 11.43 -10.87
C SER A 413 -15.24 12.89 -11.27
N GLN A 414 -15.69 13.76 -10.39
CA GLN A 414 -15.47 15.20 -10.43
C GLN A 414 -14.81 15.61 -9.12
N GLU A 415 -13.61 16.19 -9.21
CA GLU A 415 -12.85 16.71 -8.10
C GLU A 415 -12.64 18.21 -8.29
N ASN A 416 -12.86 18.99 -7.22
CA ASN A 416 -12.58 20.43 -7.18
C ASN A 416 -11.79 20.71 -5.90
N ILE A 417 -10.61 21.34 -6.05
CA ILE A 417 -9.77 21.72 -4.92
C ILE A 417 -9.51 23.22 -5.02
N ASN A 418 -9.95 23.96 -4.01
CA ASN A 418 -9.66 25.38 -3.86
C ASN A 418 -8.66 25.56 -2.73
N THR A 419 -7.46 26.04 -3.07
CA THR A 419 -6.38 26.30 -2.12
C THR A 419 -6.11 27.80 -2.05
N PHE A 420 -6.17 28.35 -0.86
CA PHE A 420 -5.85 29.75 -0.56
C PHE A 420 -4.62 29.74 0.34
N SER A 421 -3.60 30.52 0.00
CA SER A 421 -2.41 30.65 0.85
C SER A 421 -2.00 32.11 0.95
N SER A 422 -1.83 32.59 2.20
CA SER A 422 -1.13 33.82 2.48
C SER A 422 0.36 33.48 2.69
N VAL A 423 1.23 34.18 1.99
CA VAL A 423 2.66 33.86 1.93
C VAL A 423 3.46 35.08 2.35
N LEU A 424 4.34 34.92 3.33
CA LEU A 424 5.37 35.90 3.67
C LEU A 424 6.72 35.30 3.28
N GLN A 425 7.29 35.81 2.17
CA GLN A 425 8.54 35.33 1.59
C GLN A 425 9.71 36.14 2.12
N ASN A 426 10.73 35.48 2.65
CA ASN A 426 11.95 36.06 3.19
C ASN A 426 11.71 37.20 4.21
N ASN A 427 10.59 37.13 4.94
CA ASN A 427 10.15 38.16 5.89
C ASN A 427 9.96 39.59 5.27
N THR A 428 9.92 39.70 3.97
CA THR A 428 9.89 40.97 3.24
C THR A 428 8.70 41.12 2.30
N THR A 429 8.43 40.09 1.50
CA THR A 429 7.42 40.13 0.44
C THR A 429 6.18 39.34 0.87
N SER A 430 5.03 40.03 0.97
CA SER A 430 3.75 39.40 1.30
C SER A 430 2.84 39.35 0.09
N PHE A 431 2.21 38.22 -0.15
CA PHE A 431 1.19 38.06 -1.20
C PHE A 431 0.25 36.91 -0.86
N ASP A 432 -0.96 36.99 -1.44
CA ASP A 432 -1.94 35.92 -1.36
C ASP A 432 -1.98 35.13 -2.67
N THR A 433 -2.15 33.82 -2.57
CA THR A 433 -2.38 32.97 -3.72
C THR A 433 -3.70 32.23 -3.63
N LYS A 434 -4.33 31.99 -4.77
CA LYS A 434 -5.51 31.14 -4.91
C LYS A 434 -5.28 30.18 -6.07
N LEU A 435 -5.19 28.88 -5.77
CA LEU A 435 -5.18 27.82 -6.77
C LEU A 435 -6.56 27.16 -6.83
N GLN A 436 -7.24 27.27 -7.96
CA GLN A 436 -8.41 26.48 -8.29
C GLN A 436 -7.99 25.33 -9.19
N SER A 437 -8.24 24.12 -8.78
CA SER A 437 -7.80 22.92 -9.48
C SER A 437 -8.97 21.96 -9.59
N GLU A 438 -9.32 21.60 -10.81
CA GLU A 438 -10.40 20.68 -11.08
C GLU A 438 -9.86 19.41 -11.76
N SER A 439 -10.58 18.31 -11.63
CA SER A 439 -10.34 17.09 -12.39
C SER A 439 -11.67 16.40 -12.68
N PHE A 440 -11.92 16.15 -13.96
CA PHE A 440 -13.05 15.34 -14.40
C PHE A 440 -12.51 14.08 -15.07
N LEU A 441 -12.94 12.91 -14.61
CA LEU A 441 -12.57 11.61 -15.17
C LEU A 441 -13.83 10.83 -15.56
N LEU A 442 -13.88 10.38 -16.81
CA LEU A 442 -14.79 9.33 -17.27
C LEU A 442 -13.97 8.17 -17.81
N ARG A 443 -14.11 7.00 -17.22
CA ARG A 443 -13.44 5.77 -17.65
C ARG A 443 -14.45 4.67 -17.86
N GLN A 444 -14.34 3.95 -18.97
CA GLN A 444 -15.20 2.83 -19.33
C GLN A 444 -14.35 1.64 -19.76
N ASP A 445 -14.77 0.46 -19.36
CA ASP A 445 -14.11 -0.81 -19.67
C ASP A 445 -15.19 -1.86 -19.98
N VAL A 446 -15.09 -2.49 -21.14
CA VAL A 446 -15.94 -3.62 -21.56
C VAL A 446 -15.04 -4.82 -21.72
N THR A 447 -15.29 -5.87 -20.97
CA THR A 447 -14.55 -7.13 -21.05
C THR A 447 -15.49 -8.29 -21.35
N TYR A 448 -15.24 -8.98 -22.45
CA TYR A 448 -15.91 -10.23 -22.77
C TYR A 448 -14.95 -11.40 -22.60
N THR A 449 -15.35 -12.38 -21.79
CA THR A 449 -14.58 -13.60 -21.54
C THR A 449 -15.36 -14.81 -22.01
N GLN A 450 -14.73 -15.62 -22.86
CA GLN A 450 -15.25 -16.89 -23.37
C GLN A 450 -14.35 -18.04 -22.92
N LYS A 451 -14.86 -18.95 -22.11
CA LYS A 451 -14.21 -20.22 -21.79
C LYS A 451 -14.38 -21.17 -22.97
N LEU A 452 -13.29 -21.50 -23.65
CA LEU A 452 -13.27 -22.39 -24.81
C LEU A 452 -13.26 -23.86 -24.38
N SER A 453 -12.48 -24.16 -23.31
CA SER A 453 -12.42 -25.48 -22.69
C SER A 453 -12.11 -25.31 -21.19
N GLU A 454 -11.99 -26.40 -20.43
CA GLU A 454 -11.62 -26.31 -19.01
C GLU A 454 -10.20 -25.70 -18.79
N LYS A 455 -9.38 -25.69 -19.84
CA LYS A 455 -8.00 -25.24 -19.80
C LYS A 455 -7.68 -24.06 -20.73
N LYS A 456 -8.66 -23.53 -21.46
CA LYS A 456 -8.45 -22.45 -22.45
C LYS A 456 -9.58 -21.42 -22.38
N ALA A 457 -9.21 -20.15 -22.50
CA ALA A 457 -10.15 -19.02 -22.56
C ALA A 457 -9.67 -17.95 -23.55
N LEU A 458 -10.62 -17.22 -24.09
CA LEU A 458 -10.41 -16.00 -24.88
C LEU A 458 -11.03 -14.83 -24.12
N GLN A 459 -10.31 -13.73 -24.05
CA GLN A 459 -10.79 -12.48 -23.47
C GLN A 459 -10.58 -11.34 -24.45
N ILE A 460 -11.60 -10.52 -24.64
CA ILE A 460 -11.56 -9.29 -25.46
C ILE A 460 -11.90 -8.15 -24.53
N GLN A 461 -11.10 -7.12 -24.54
CA GLN A 461 -11.30 -5.91 -23.73
C GLN A 461 -11.25 -4.67 -24.61
N VAL A 462 -12.19 -3.76 -24.38
CA VAL A 462 -12.22 -2.43 -24.96
C VAL A 462 -12.25 -1.44 -23.80
N PHE A 463 -11.36 -0.47 -23.85
CA PHE A 463 -11.17 0.50 -22.81
C PHE A 463 -11.17 1.92 -23.36
N GLN A 464 -11.82 2.83 -22.66
CA GLN A 464 -11.81 4.26 -22.96
C GLN A 464 -11.64 5.07 -21.68
N SER A 465 -10.77 6.08 -21.70
CA SER A 465 -10.62 7.04 -20.63
C SER A 465 -10.56 8.46 -21.18
N TYR A 466 -11.31 9.35 -20.59
CA TYR A 466 -11.25 10.78 -20.80
C TYR A 466 -11.01 11.48 -19.46
N ASN A 467 -9.92 12.25 -19.39
CA ASN A 467 -9.63 13.08 -18.22
C ASN A 467 -9.31 14.50 -18.64
N LYS A 468 -9.74 15.48 -17.82
CA LYS A 468 -9.48 16.91 -18.02
C LYS A 468 -9.15 17.53 -16.66
N THR A 469 -8.06 18.31 -16.62
CA THR A 469 -7.57 18.96 -15.38
C THR A 469 -7.29 20.46 -15.64
N PRO A 470 -8.30 21.34 -15.59
CA PRO A 470 -8.07 22.79 -15.57
C PRO A 470 -7.54 23.23 -14.21
N GLN A 471 -6.61 24.18 -14.23
CA GLN A 471 -6.03 24.81 -13.07
C GLN A 471 -5.86 26.31 -13.29
N ASP A 472 -6.27 27.12 -12.31
CA ASP A 472 -6.12 28.57 -12.29
C ASP A 472 -5.38 28.99 -11.02
N LEU A 473 -4.18 29.54 -11.15
CA LEU A 473 -3.39 30.11 -10.08
C LEU A 473 -3.45 31.64 -10.19
N SER A 474 -3.95 32.30 -9.15
CA SER A 474 -3.95 33.78 -9.06
C SER A 474 -3.12 34.25 -7.87
N ILE A 475 -2.51 35.45 -8.03
CA ILE A 475 -1.61 36.07 -7.05
C ILE A 475 -2.00 37.52 -6.85
N THR A 476 -2.02 37.95 -5.60
CA THR A 476 -2.37 39.35 -5.21
C THR A 476 -1.48 39.82 -4.06
N PRO A 477 -0.74 40.96 -4.18
CA PRO A 477 -0.57 41.73 -5.39
C PRO A 477 0.20 40.97 -6.48
N SER A 478 0.18 41.48 -7.70
CA SER A 478 0.95 40.93 -8.82
C SER A 478 2.45 40.95 -8.57
N LEU A 479 3.15 39.92 -9.01
CA LEU A 479 4.59 39.84 -8.94
C LEU A 479 5.19 40.27 -10.29
N GLN A 480 6.19 41.15 -10.28
CA GLN A 480 6.96 41.45 -11.49
C GLN A 480 7.89 40.30 -11.82
N ILE A 481 7.73 39.70 -13.01
CA ILE A 481 8.49 38.55 -13.46
C ILE A 481 9.55 38.90 -14.52
N ASP A 482 9.32 39.95 -15.28
CA ASP A 482 10.28 40.57 -16.18
C ASP A 482 10.01 42.08 -16.29
N SER A 483 10.81 42.80 -17.08
CA SER A 483 10.68 44.26 -17.21
C SER A 483 9.34 44.72 -17.77
N LEU A 484 8.56 43.84 -18.38
CA LEU A 484 7.31 44.17 -19.10
C LEU A 484 6.09 43.39 -18.55
N THR A 485 6.32 42.35 -17.75
CA THR A 485 5.25 41.43 -17.36
C THR A 485 5.10 41.34 -15.85
N ASN A 486 3.90 41.66 -15.36
CA ASN A 486 3.46 41.34 -14.02
C ASN A 486 2.67 40.05 -14.02
N PHE A 487 2.95 39.15 -13.09
CA PHE A 487 2.24 37.88 -12.93
C PHE A 487 1.04 38.07 -11.99
N ASN A 488 -0.16 37.96 -12.54
CA ASN A 488 -1.43 37.96 -11.80
C ASN A 488 -2.08 36.60 -11.81
N THR A 489 -2.13 35.94 -12.96
CA THR A 489 -2.82 34.67 -13.15
C THR A 489 -2.03 33.75 -14.07
N GLN A 490 -2.03 32.47 -13.72
CA GLN A 490 -1.54 31.38 -14.56
C GLN A 490 -2.68 30.40 -14.78
N PHE A 491 -3.08 30.27 -16.04
CA PHE A 491 -4.02 29.23 -16.48
C PHE A 491 -3.26 28.00 -16.99
N SER A 492 -3.76 26.82 -16.69
CA SER A 492 -3.27 25.55 -17.22
C SER A 492 -4.43 24.60 -17.43
N ARG A 493 -4.49 23.95 -18.56
CA ARG A 493 -5.46 22.89 -18.85
C ARG A 493 -4.82 21.74 -19.58
N PHE A 494 -4.83 20.60 -18.96
CA PHE A 494 -4.37 19.36 -19.55
C PHE A 494 -5.55 18.40 -19.76
N LYS A 495 -5.60 17.75 -20.92
CA LYS A 495 -6.55 16.69 -21.22
C LYS A 495 -5.79 15.42 -21.57
N LYS A 496 -6.38 14.28 -21.26
CA LYS A 496 -5.86 12.96 -21.61
C LYS A 496 -6.99 12.09 -22.15
N ASN A 497 -6.87 11.65 -23.37
CA ASN A 497 -7.81 10.75 -24.01
C ASN A 497 -7.08 9.47 -24.35
N ILE A 498 -7.61 8.34 -23.87
CA ILE A 498 -7.05 7.02 -24.15
C ILE A 498 -8.16 6.14 -24.70
N PHE A 499 -7.90 5.49 -25.82
CA PHE A 499 -8.68 4.38 -26.33
C PHE A 499 -7.78 3.18 -26.50
N SER A 500 -8.18 2.03 -25.99
CA SER A 500 -7.41 0.79 -26.07
C SER A 500 -8.32 -0.39 -26.39
N THR A 501 -7.85 -1.29 -27.22
CA THR A 501 -8.48 -2.59 -27.43
C THR A 501 -7.44 -3.68 -27.36
N GLN A 502 -7.79 -4.78 -26.73
CA GLN A 502 -6.91 -5.94 -26.65
C GLN A 502 -7.66 -7.26 -26.71
N GLY A 503 -7.01 -8.26 -27.32
CA GLY A 503 -7.40 -9.66 -27.27
C GLY A 503 -6.36 -10.48 -26.50
N THR A 504 -6.82 -11.36 -25.61
CA THR A 504 -5.94 -12.25 -24.83
C THR A 504 -6.42 -13.69 -24.95
N PHE A 505 -5.55 -14.57 -25.37
CA PHE A 505 -5.73 -16.00 -25.36
C PHE A 505 -5.00 -16.61 -24.18
N LEU A 506 -5.71 -17.31 -23.31
CA LEU A 506 -5.20 -17.90 -22.09
C LEU A 506 -5.28 -19.43 -22.18
N GLY A 507 -4.27 -20.11 -21.66
CA GLY A 507 -4.30 -21.55 -21.58
C GLY A 507 -3.51 -22.11 -20.42
N SER A 508 -3.89 -23.30 -19.98
CA SER A 508 -3.20 -24.03 -18.91
C SER A 508 -3.02 -25.50 -19.23
N THR A 509 -1.98 -26.08 -18.69
CA THR A 509 -1.77 -27.54 -18.60
C THR A 509 -1.50 -27.92 -17.15
N SER A 510 -1.21 -29.15 -16.85
CA SER A 510 -0.83 -29.57 -15.49
C SER A 510 0.44 -28.87 -14.97
N LYS A 511 1.34 -28.43 -15.86
CA LYS A 511 2.66 -27.86 -15.50
C LYS A 511 2.87 -26.46 -16.02
N THR A 512 1.99 -25.94 -16.88
CA THR A 512 2.20 -24.64 -17.53
C THR A 512 0.95 -23.81 -17.60
N ASN A 513 1.11 -22.48 -17.48
CA ASN A 513 0.10 -21.49 -17.85
C ASN A 513 0.73 -20.56 -18.89
N TYR A 514 -0.06 -20.17 -19.88
CA TYR A 514 0.41 -19.25 -20.92
C TYR A 514 -0.67 -18.24 -21.28
N ALA A 515 -0.21 -17.06 -21.68
CA ALA A 515 -1.05 -15.98 -22.17
C ALA A 515 -0.40 -15.33 -23.39
N PHE A 516 -1.18 -15.16 -24.46
CA PHE A 516 -0.81 -14.39 -25.64
C PHE A 516 -1.82 -13.25 -25.79
N SER A 517 -1.32 -12.04 -25.81
CA SER A 517 -2.15 -10.84 -25.90
C SER A 517 -1.65 -9.95 -27.03
N THR A 518 -2.57 -9.30 -27.73
CA THR A 518 -2.27 -8.24 -28.69
C THR A 518 -3.25 -7.11 -28.50
N GLY A 519 -2.82 -5.90 -28.79
CA GLY A 519 -3.68 -4.74 -28.62
C GLY A 519 -3.17 -3.51 -29.33
N ILE A 520 -4.03 -2.49 -29.31
CA ILE A 520 -3.78 -1.16 -29.87
C ILE A 520 -4.16 -0.15 -28.79
N ASP A 521 -3.25 0.76 -28.47
CA ASP A 521 -3.46 1.88 -27.57
C ASP A 521 -3.30 3.18 -28.35
N LEU A 522 -4.30 4.05 -28.29
CA LEU A 522 -4.33 5.37 -28.88
C LEU A 522 -4.46 6.40 -27.76
N GLU A 523 -3.52 7.30 -27.63
CA GLU A 523 -3.50 8.30 -26.57
C GLU A 523 -3.25 9.69 -27.16
N LYS A 524 -4.12 10.65 -26.80
CA LYS A 524 -4.03 12.05 -27.22
C LYS A 524 -4.06 12.97 -26.00
N ASN A 525 -3.04 13.82 -25.86
CA ASN A 525 -2.79 14.63 -24.67
C ASN A 525 -2.61 16.11 -25.03
N PRO A 526 -3.68 16.86 -25.37
CA PRO A 526 -3.58 18.29 -25.60
C PRO A 526 -3.41 19.07 -24.29
N PHE A 527 -2.48 20.00 -24.33
CA PHE A 527 -2.13 20.89 -23.23
C PHE A 527 -2.10 22.33 -23.66
N ILE A 528 -2.64 23.21 -22.82
CA ILE A 528 -2.51 24.68 -22.96
C ILE A 528 -2.24 25.31 -21.61
N SER A 529 -1.29 26.26 -21.58
CA SER A 529 -1.07 27.13 -20.42
C SER A 529 -0.63 28.53 -20.85
N TYR A 530 -1.03 29.54 -20.10
CA TYR A 530 -0.67 30.94 -20.36
C TYR A 530 -0.75 31.77 -19.07
N VAL A 531 -0.04 32.91 -19.09
CA VAL A 531 -0.07 33.94 -18.04
C VAL A 531 -0.91 35.11 -18.53
N ASN A 532 -1.72 35.71 -17.64
CA ASN A 532 -2.43 36.96 -17.88
C ASN A 532 -3.18 37.05 -19.22
N ASN A 533 -4.24 36.28 -19.43
CA ASN A 533 -5.08 36.32 -20.63
C ASN A 533 -4.37 36.10 -21.98
N ASN A 534 -3.31 35.29 -21.98
CA ASN A 534 -2.61 34.83 -23.18
C ASN A 534 -1.86 35.93 -23.98
N SER A 535 -1.52 37.06 -23.37
CA SER A 535 -0.89 38.18 -24.07
C SER A 535 0.63 38.08 -24.23
N ASN A 536 1.30 37.17 -23.49
CA ASN A 536 2.76 37.03 -23.52
C ASN A 536 3.19 35.66 -24.04
N VAL A 537 3.78 35.66 -25.24
CA VAL A 537 4.24 34.46 -25.98
C VAL A 537 5.31 33.67 -25.22
N ASN A 538 6.04 34.30 -24.28
CA ASN A 538 7.09 33.65 -23.51
C ASN A 538 6.52 32.66 -22.47
N TYR A 539 5.24 32.77 -22.12
CA TYR A 539 4.54 31.94 -21.15
C TYR A 539 3.41 31.13 -21.76
N LEU A 540 3.26 31.15 -23.11
CA LEU A 540 2.25 30.37 -23.82
C LEU A 540 2.82 28.99 -24.19
N ASN A 541 2.31 27.93 -23.56
CA ASN A 541 2.44 26.56 -24.04
C ASN A 541 1.11 26.14 -24.66
N ASP A 542 1.15 25.70 -25.91
CA ASP A 542 0.00 25.09 -26.61
C ASP A 542 0.54 23.96 -27.47
N PHE A 543 0.24 22.73 -27.09
CA PHE A 543 0.72 21.53 -27.78
C PHE A 543 -0.16 20.31 -27.53
N SER A 544 -0.08 19.33 -28.42
CA SER A 544 -0.57 17.97 -28.22
C SER A 544 0.60 16.99 -28.26
N TYR A 545 0.68 16.15 -27.24
CA TYR A 545 1.58 15.02 -27.20
C TYR A 545 0.78 13.74 -27.41
N ASP A 546 0.90 13.15 -28.60
CA ASP A 546 0.11 12.00 -29.00
C ASP A 546 0.97 10.73 -29.03
N LYS A 547 0.42 9.61 -28.58
CA LYS A 547 1.08 8.31 -28.53
C LYS A 547 0.18 7.23 -29.10
N ASN A 548 0.73 6.41 -29.97
CA ASN A 548 0.04 5.24 -30.48
C ASN A 548 0.94 4.01 -30.31
N ASN A 549 0.38 2.92 -29.89
CA ASN A 549 1.11 1.69 -29.65
C ASN A 549 0.34 0.47 -30.18
N ILE A 550 0.98 -0.30 -31.05
CA ILE A 550 0.51 -1.62 -31.46
C ILE A 550 1.44 -2.63 -30.81
N TRP A 551 0.90 -3.55 -30.06
CA TRP A 551 1.74 -4.44 -29.26
C TRP A 551 1.31 -5.90 -29.29
N LEU A 552 2.31 -6.76 -29.10
CA LEU A 552 2.16 -8.20 -28.89
C LEU A 552 2.88 -8.60 -27.62
N LYS A 553 2.20 -9.32 -26.74
CA LYS A 553 2.77 -9.81 -25.48
C LYS A 553 2.61 -11.32 -25.37
N GLY A 554 3.71 -12.01 -25.06
CA GLY A 554 3.73 -13.42 -24.72
C GLY A 554 4.18 -13.60 -23.28
N ALA A 555 3.46 -14.40 -22.49
CA ALA A 555 3.85 -14.81 -21.15
C ALA A 555 3.67 -16.33 -21.01
N TYR A 556 4.67 -16.97 -20.42
CA TYR A 556 4.68 -18.42 -20.23
C TYR A 556 5.16 -18.71 -18.80
N HIS A 557 4.46 -19.56 -18.08
CA HIS A 557 4.79 -19.97 -16.73
C HIS A 557 4.94 -21.48 -16.68
N ILE A 558 6.10 -21.95 -16.32
CA ILE A 558 6.45 -23.38 -16.26
C ILE A 558 6.67 -23.75 -14.80
N GLN A 559 5.99 -24.76 -14.33
CA GLN A 559 6.24 -25.37 -13.03
C GLN A 559 7.01 -26.69 -13.23
N TYR A 560 8.25 -26.74 -12.76
CA TYR A 560 9.09 -27.94 -12.79
C TYR A 560 9.56 -28.26 -11.38
N GLY A 561 8.88 -29.21 -10.73
CA GLY A 561 9.10 -29.49 -9.31
C GLY A 561 8.88 -28.22 -8.47
N ASP A 562 9.89 -27.87 -7.68
CA ASP A 562 9.88 -26.68 -6.83
C ASP A 562 10.27 -25.39 -7.56
N PHE A 563 10.63 -25.46 -8.84
CA PHE A 563 10.96 -24.32 -9.67
C PHE A 563 9.76 -23.83 -10.46
N LYS A 564 9.52 -22.52 -10.45
CA LYS A 564 8.62 -21.83 -11.36
C LYS A 564 9.43 -20.85 -12.20
N ILE A 565 9.41 -21.03 -13.51
CA ILE A 565 10.11 -20.19 -14.49
C ILE A 565 9.05 -19.44 -15.27
N SER A 566 9.18 -18.13 -15.37
CA SER A 566 8.17 -17.28 -15.98
C SER A 566 8.83 -16.28 -16.96
N PRO A 567 9.18 -16.72 -18.17
CA PRO A 567 9.59 -15.80 -19.24
C PRO A 567 8.39 -15.06 -19.79
N SER A 568 8.59 -13.80 -20.13
CA SER A 568 7.64 -13.00 -20.90
C SER A 568 8.36 -12.00 -21.80
N PHE A 569 7.70 -11.57 -22.85
CA PHE A 569 8.17 -10.49 -23.71
C PHE A 569 7.01 -9.64 -24.16
N THR A 570 7.28 -8.37 -24.41
CA THR A 570 6.37 -7.47 -25.13
C THR A 570 7.12 -6.87 -26.31
N ALA A 571 6.52 -6.93 -27.48
CA ALA A 571 7.01 -6.24 -28.68
C ALA A 571 6.02 -5.13 -29.00
N ASN A 572 6.52 -3.90 -29.16
CA ASN A 572 5.71 -2.72 -29.38
C ASN A 572 6.17 -2.05 -30.68
N TYR A 573 5.22 -1.67 -31.54
CA TYR A 573 5.43 -0.64 -32.53
C TYR A 573 4.82 0.65 -31.99
N PHE A 574 5.71 1.51 -31.50
CA PHE A 574 5.35 2.71 -30.75
C PHE A 574 5.63 3.97 -31.54
N THR A 575 4.61 4.80 -31.71
CA THR A 575 4.74 6.12 -32.35
C THR A 575 4.39 7.20 -31.34
N GLN A 576 5.17 8.26 -31.36
CA GLN A 576 4.91 9.45 -30.55
C GLN A 576 5.15 10.71 -31.44
N SER A 577 4.33 11.72 -31.18
CA SER A 577 4.43 13.00 -31.88
C SER A 577 4.17 14.17 -30.95
N LEU A 578 4.86 15.25 -31.15
CA LEU A 578 4.74 16.51 -30.45
C LEU A 578 4.58 17.64 -31.46
N ASP A 579 3.42 18.24 -31.53
CA ASP A 579 3.02 19.14 -32.60
C ASP A 579 3.71 20.51 -32.55
N ASN A 580 4.03 21.05 -31.37
CA ASN A 580 4.68 22.37 -31.23
C ASN A 580 6.12 22.44 -31.73
N ILE A 581 6.81 21.31 -31.89
CA ILE A 581 8.12 21.22 -32.54
C ILE A 581 8.07 20.41 -33.83
N SER A 582 6.88 20.00 -34.25
CA SER A 582 6.65 19.16 -35.44
C SER A 582 7.53 17.90 -35.49
N GLU A 583 7.81 17.31 -34.32
CA GLU A 583 8.63 16.12 -34.18
C GLU A 583 7.75 14.88 -34.10
N GLN A 584 8.12 13.85 -34.85
CA GLN A 584 7.52 12.53 -34.78
C GLN A 584 8.60 11.47 -34.71
N ARG A 585 8.38 10.46 -33.89
CA ARG A 585 9.29 9.33 -33.74
C ARG A 585 8.54 8.00 -33.74
N ASN A 586 9.11 7.02 -34.44
CA ASN A 586 8.60 5.64 -34.49
C ASN A 586 9.69 4.70 -34.02
N ASP A 587 9.35 3.85 -33.04
CA ASP A 587 10.29 2.91 -32.43
C ASP A 587 9.70 1.51 -32.44
N PHE A 588 10.54 0.51 -32.68
CA PHE A 588 10.24 -0.88 -32.43
C PHE A 588 10.91 -1.29 -31.12
N LEU A 589 10.11 -1.51 -30.09
CA LEU A 589 10.58 -1.73 -28.74
C LEU A 589 10.33 -3.18 -28.31
N ILE A 590 11.37 -3.83 -27.79
CA ILE A 590 11.26 -5.20 -27.25
C ILE A 590 11.57 -5.18 -25.76
N GLU A 591 10.64 -5.67 -24.95
CA GLU A 591 10.71 -5.68 -23.50
C GLU A 591 10.70 -7.12 -22.97
N PRO A 592 11.86 -7.76 -22.85
CA PRO A 592 11.97 -9.10 -22.27
C PRO A 592 11.90 -9.04 -20.73
N SER A 593 11.34 -10.09 -20.15
CA SER A 593 11.29 -10.28 -18.72
C SER A 593 11.44 -11.77 -18.38
N LEU A 594 12.17 -12.07 -17.31
CA LEU A 594 12.31 -13.41 -16.77
C LEU A 594 12.13 -13.35 -15.25
N ALA A 595 11.18 -14.12 -14.73
CA ALA A 595 11.05 -14.34 -13.30
C ALA A 595 11.24 -15.79 -12.93
N LEU A 596 11.98 -16.04 -11.86
CA LEU A 596 12.31 -17.33 -11.31
C LEU A 596 11.83 -17.40 -9.86
N LYS A 597 11.14 -18.46 -9.50
CA LYS A 597 10.75 -18.74 -8.12
C LYS A 597 11.16 -20.17 -7.79
N TYR A 598 11.93 -20.33 -6.71
CA TYR A 598 12.34 -21.61 -6.19
C TYR A 598 11.79 -21.80 -4.78
N LYS A 599 10.99 -22.83 -4.59
CA LYS A 599 10.54 -23.25 -3.27
C LYS A 599 11.61 -24.14 -2.66
N LEU A 600 12.29 -23.65 -1.63
CA LEU A 600 13.23 -24.47 -0.87
C LEU A 600 12.48 -25.50 -0.01
N ASN A 601 11.31 -25.09 0.51
CA ASN A 601 10.35 -25.93 1.23
C ASN A 601 8.99 -25.19 1.28
N ASP A 602 7.99 -25.77 1.96
CA ASP A 602 6.65 -25.17 2.06
C ASP A 602 6.61 -23.81 2.79
N LYS A 603 7.65 -23.46 3.54
CA LYS A 603 7.75 -22.23 4.33
C LYS A 603 8.67 -21.19 3.70
N SER A 604 9.59 -21.59 2.83
CA SER A 604 10.63 -20.70 2.30
C SER A 604 10.74 -20.77 0.78
N ALA A 605 10.95 -19.58 0.20
CA ALA A 605 11.12 -19.43 -1.24
C ALA A 605 12.14 -18.34 -1.58
N LEU A 606 12.85 -18.58 -2.66
CA LEU A 606 13.68 -17.59 -3.34
C LEU A 606 12.97 -17.12 -4.60
N PHE A 607 12.91 -15.82 -4.81
CA PHE A 607 12.36 -15.20 -6.01
C PHE A 607 13.42 -14.28 -6.63
N SER A 608 13.59 -14.37 -7.94
CA SER A 608 14.45 -13.47 -8.71
C SER A 608 13.73 -13.04 -9.99
N SER A 609 13.89 -11.80 -10.40
CA SER A 609 13.39 -11.34 -11.70
C SER A 609 14.32 -10.32 -12.33
N VAL A 610 14.41 -10.37 -13.66
CA VAL A 610 15.06 -9.37 -14.50
C VAL A 610 14.03 -8.87 -15.49
N ASN A 611 13.86 -7.54 -15.57
CA ASN A 611 12.90 -6.90 -16.46
C ASN A 611 13.62 -5.78 -17.21
N PHE A 612 13.44 -5.73 -18.52
CA PHE A 612 13.85 -4.60 -19.34
C PHE A 612 12.61 -3.93 -19.89
N THR A 613 12.45 -2.64 -19.64
CA THR A 613 11.29 -1.85 -20.10
C THR A 613 11.73 -0.62 -20.84
N GLN A 614 10.92 -0.20 -21.81
CA GLN A 614 11.19 0.96 -22.68
C GLN A 614 9.92 1.83 -22.70
N LYS A 615 10.01 3.07 -22.22
CA LYS A 615 8.84 3.95 -22.05
C LYS A 615 9.14 5.36 -22.52
N SER A 616 8.12 6.02 -23.06
CA SER A 616 8.15 7.46 -23.29
C SER A 616 8.25 8.23 -21.97
N PHE A 617 8.72 9.46 -22.04
CA PHE A 617 8.71 10.39 -20.91
C PHE A 617 7.32 10.94 -20.65
N SER A 618 7.13 11.49 -19.48
CA SER A 618 5.88 12.12 -19.08
C SER A 618 5.81 13.57 -19.59
N GLU A 619 4.60 14.07 -19.66
CA GLU A 619 4.22 15.28 -20.42
C GLU A 619 4.83 16.58 -19.89
N GLU A 620 5.24 16.64 -18.61
CA GLU A 620 5.93 17.80 -18.02
C GLU A 620 7.29 18.11 -18.68
N TYR A 621 7.90 17.14 -19.33
CA TYR A 621 9.16 17.32 -20.04
C TYR A 621 8.99 17.92 -21.43
N PHE A 622 7.76 18.31 -21.83
CA PHE A 622 7.46 18.91 -23.12
C PHE A 622 7.07 20.39 -23.03
N LEU A 623 7.22 21.02 -21.86
CA LEU A 623 6.95 22.43 -21.62
C LEU A 623 8.09 23.29 -22.13
N ILE A 624 8.01 23.77 -23.37
CA ILE A 624 9.06 24.64 -23.97
C ILE A 624 9.09 25.99 -23.27
N LYS A 625 7.93 26.54 -22.97
CA LYS A 625 7.78 27.85 -22.32
C LYS A 625 7.62 27.67 -20.81
N GLN A 626 7.91 28.73 -20.10
CA GLN A 626 7.85 28.79 -18.66
C GLN A 626 6.42 28.55 -18.11
N LEU A 627 6.31 27.73 -17.09
CA LEU A 627 5.09 27.51 -16.32
C LEU A 627 5.38 27.76 -14.84
N PHE A 628 4.64 28.64 -14.20
CA PHE A 628 4.70 28.85 -12.77
C PHE A 628 4.00 27.71 -12.04
N THR A 629 4.74 26.99 -11.22
CA THR A 629 4.18 25.94 -10.34
C THR A 629 3.84 26.48 -8.97
N THR A 630 4.57 27.48 -8.53
CA THR A 630 4.28 28.36 -7.38
C THR A 630 4.78 29.76 -7.75
N PRO A 631 4.46 30.81 -6.96
CA PRO A 631 5.04 32.14 -7.18
C PRO A 631 6.57 32.18 -7.20
N ARG A 632 7.23 31.27 -6.46
CA ARG A 632 8.68 31.12 -6.39
C ARG A 632 9.24 30.21 -7.49
N ASN A 633 8.49 29.20 -7.93
CA ASN A 633 9.03 28.12 -8.74
C ASN A 633 8.47 28.13 -10.17
N ILE A 634 9.35 28.08 -11.11
CA ILE A 634 9.07 28.10 -12.55
C ILE A 634 9.68 26.84 -13.17
N ILE A 635 8.96 26.16 -14.07
CA ILE A 635 9.48 25.02 -14.81
C ILE A 635 9.44 25.28 -16.31
N SER A 636 10.41 24.74 -17.01
CA SER A 636 10.47 24.66 -18.48
C SER A 636 11.24 23.39 -18.86
N SER A 637 11.26 23.07 -20.15
CA SER A 637 11.98 21.90 -20.64
C SER A 637 12.52 22.11 -22.05
N ASN A 638 13.57 21.39 -22.38
CA ASN A 638 14.02 21.18 -23.78
C ASN A 638 13.48 19.82 -24.21
N PRO A 639 12.37 19.75 -24.95
CA PRO A 639 11.72 18.51 -25.34
C PRO A 639 12.63 17.57 -26.13
N SER A 640 12.43 16.28 -25.94
CA SER A 640 13.05 15.22 -26.72
C SER A 640 12.15 13.99 -26.72
N LEU A 641 11.81 13.43 -27.85
CA LEU A 641 11.02 12.22 -28.00
C LEU A 641 11.81 10.91 -27.77
N GLU A 642 12.93 11.01 -27.08
CA GLU A 642 13.73 9.84 -26.73
C GLU A 642 12.98 8.85 -25.82
N ILE A 643 13.41 7.60 -25.83
CA ILE A 643 12.83 6.50 -25.05
C ILE A 643 13.71 6.22 -23.84
N LYS A 644 13.11 6.27 -22.67
CA LYS A 644 13.72 5.83 -21.42
C LYS A 644 13.83 4.31 -21.40
N LYS A 645 15.02 3.78 -21.17
CA LYS A 645 15.30 2.33 -21.08
C LYS A 645 15.63 1.99 -19.62
N THR A 646 14.83 1.13 -19.01
CA THR A 646 15.03 0.73 -17.61
C THR A 646 15.33 -0.75 -17.49
N LEU A 647 16.47 -1.09 -16.89
CA LEU A 647 16.80 -2.44 -16.43
C LEU A 647 16.47 -2.55 -14.94
N SER A 648 15.61 -3.50 -14.59
CA SER A 648 15.24 -3.79 -13.21
C SER A 648 15.65 -5.21 -12.84
N TYR A 649 16.32 -5.37 -11.69
CA TYR A 649 16.64 -6.66 -11.09
C TYR A 649 16.07 -6.72 -9.67
N ASN A 650 15.37 -7.80 -9.36
CA ASN A 650 14.81 -8.06 -8.04
C ASN A 650 15.25 -9.43 -7.54
N LEU A 651 15.64 -9.50 -6.26
CA LEU A 651 15.97 -10.76 -5.57
C LEU A 651 15.35 -10.73 -4.19
N PHE A 652 14.54 -11.75 -3.87
CA PHE A 652 13.88 -11.87 -2.57
C PHE A 652 14.04 -13.29 -2.03
N TYR A 653 14.43 -13.38 -0.78
CA TYR A 653 14.32 -14.59 0.01
C TYR A 653 13.27 -14.38 1.10
N SER A 654 12.35 -15.33 1.24
CA SER A 654 11.27 -15.24 2.23
C SER A 654 11.08 -16.56 2.95
N VAL A 655 10.85 -16.46 4.27
CA VAL A 655 10.41 -17.57 5.14
C VAL A 655 9.11 -17.14 5.81
N ASN A 656 8.07 -17.96 5.72
CA ASN A 656 6.77 -17.73 6.35
C ASN A 656 6.31 -18.98 7.07
N ASN A 657 6.47 -19.02 8.39
CA ASN A 657 5.97 -20.11 9.23
C ASN A 657 4.84 -19.57 10.11
N LEU A 658 3.58 -19.71 9.66
CA LEU A 658 2.41 -19.21 10.37
C LEU A 658 2.24 -19.86 11.74
N TYR A 659 2.53 -21.16 11.88
CA TYR A 659 2.37 -21.91 13.14
C TYR A 659 3.39 -21.48 14.22
N ARG A 660 4.62 -21.15 13.79
CA ARG A 660 5.64 -20.61 14.70
C ARG A 660 5.58 -19.08 14.78
N GLN A 661 4.60 -18.47 14.12
CA GLN A 661 4.48 -17.01 13.97
C GLN A 661 5.83 -16.36 13.67
N PHE A 662 6.56 -16.97 12.72
CA PHE A 662 7.87 -16.52 12.28
C PHE A 662 7.82 -16.10 10.81
N GLN A 663 8.27 -14.89 10.55
CA GLN A 663 8.45 -14.34 9.22
C GLN A 663 9.86 -13.78 9.07
N PHE A 664 10.47 -14.04 7.93
CA PHE A 664 11.74 -13.46 7.54
C PHE A 664 11.69 -13.09 6.07
N ARG A 665 12.18 -11.92 5.71
CA ARG A 665 12.38 -11.50 4.32
C ARG A 665 13.68 -10.74 4.17
N LEU A 666 14.38 -11.04 3.10
CA LEU A 666 15.52 -10.30 2.62
C LEU A 666 15.26 -9.95 1.16
N GLY A 667 15.40 -8.70 0.80
CA GLY A 667 15.15 -8.20 -0.55
C GLY A 667 16.28 -7.33 -1.06
N PHE A 668 16.54 -7.44 -2.35
CA PHE A 668 17.42 -6.54 -3.09
C PHE A 668 16.71 -6.14 -4.38
N LEU A 669 16.64 -4.83 -4.62
CA LEU A 669 16.09 -4.26 -5.84
C LEU A 669 17.16 -3.35 -6.46
N TYR A 670 17.35 -3.45 -7.75
CA TYR A 670 18.23 -2.60 -8.54
C TYR A 670 17.52 -2.11 -9.76
N ASN A 671 17.54 -0.81 -9.97
CA ASN A 671 17.01 -0.17 -11.18
C ASN A 671 18.08 0.70 -11.79
N LYS A 672 18.27 0.56 -13.10
CA LYS A 672 19.14 1.41 -13.91
C LYS A 672 18.35 1.98 -15.07
N ASP A 673 18.19 3.29 -15.06
CA ASP A 673 17.60 4.04 -16.16
C ASP A 673 18.71 4.51 -17.11
N ASN A 674 18.63 4.16 -18.38
CA ASN A 674 19.51 4.66 -19.43
C ASN A 674 18.74 5.66 -20.28
N GLY A 675 19.29 6.88 -20.40
CA GLY A 675 18.61 8.04 -20.94
C GLY A 675 17.57 8.58 -19.96
N SER A 676 17.75 9.81 -19.53
CA SER A 676 16.86 10.44 -18.54
C SER A 676 16.83 11.95 -18.79
N TYR A 677 15.74 12.57 -18.33
CA TYR A 677 15.73 14.02 -18.14
C TYR A 677 16.45 14.36 -16.84
N PHE A 678 17.27 15.39 -16.92
CA PHE A 678 17.99 15.98 -15.80
C PHE A 678 17.53 17.41 -15.60
N SER A 679 17.71 17.95 -14.40
CA SER A 679 17.34 19.32 -14.08
C SER A 679 18.56 20.24 -14.08
N ASN A 680 18.41 21.41 -14.71
CA ASN A 680 19.24 22.58 -14.46
C ASN A 680 18.43 23.53 -13.57
N LEU A 681 18.86 23.68 -12.33
CA LEU A 681 18.22 24.55 -11.33
C LEU A 681 19.00 25.87 -11.29
N ASN A 682 18.29 26.98 -11.51
CA ASN A 682 18.78 28.30 -11.18
C ASN A 682 18.07 28.80 -9.93
N ILE A 683 18.80 28.86 -8.83
CA ILE A 683 18.25 29.14 -7.50
C ILE A 683 18.72 30.53 -7.06
N LEU A 684 17.75 31.41 -6.85
CA LEU A 684 17.92 32.75 -6.34
C LEU A 684 17.17 32.89 -5.01
N GLU A 685 17.40 33.96 -4.27
CA GLU A 685 16.72 34.23 -2.98
C GLU A 685 15.19 34.24 -3.12
N ASN A 686 14.65 34.81 -4.21
CA ASN A 686 13.22 35.00 -4.38
C ASN A 686 12.58 34.09 -5.44
N SER A 687 13.36 33.35 -6.21
CA SER A 687 12.87 32.50 -7.28
C SER A 687 13.75 31.29 -7.53
N THR A 688 13.15 30.23 -8.03
CA THR A 688 13.85 29.03 -8.51
C THR A 688 13.29 28.66 -9.88
N SER A 689 14.13 28.65 -10.91
CA SER A 689 13.75 28.12 -12.21
C SER A 689 14.40 26.74 -12.44
N VAL A 690 13.61 25.82 -12.98
CA VAL A 690 14.05 24.47 -13.32
C VAL A 690 13.84 24.25 -14.80
N ASN A 691 14.94 24.04 -15.52
CA ASN A 691 14.88 23.63 -16.91
C ASN A 691 15.23 22.15 -17.00
N TYR A 692 14.35 21.33 -17.56
CA TYR A 692 14.59 19.92 -17.81
C TYR A 692 15.19 19.69 -19.20
N PHE A 693 16.18 18.84 -19.29
CA PHE A 693 16.83 18.48 -20.55
C PHE A 693 17.23 17.01 -20.57
N TYR A 694 17.14 16.39 -21.72
CA TYR A 694 17.48 14.99 -21.91
C TYR A 694 19.00 14.79 -22.09
N LEU A 695 19.55 13.76 -21.43
CA LEU A 695 20.89 13.23 -21.69
C LEU A 695 20.87 11.70 -21.78
N PRO A 696 21.66 11.08 -22.65
CA PRO A 696 21.82 9.61 -22.71
C PRO A 696 22.73 9.10 -21.59
N LYS A 697 22.50 9.55 -20.36
CA LYS A 697 23.22 9.16 -19.15
C LYS A 697 22.33 8.35 -18.24
N SER A 698 22.93 7.53 -17.36
CA SER A 698 22.19 6.67 -16.46
C SER A 698 22.00 7.29 -15.08
N ASN A 699 20.84 6.99 -14.49
CA ASN A 699 20.56 7.07 -13.07
C ASN A 699 20.41 5.65 -12.51
N GLU A 700 20.79 5.43 -11.27
CA GLU A 700 20.75 4.10 -10.63
C GLU A 700 20.12 4.20 -9.26
N ASN A 701 19.32 3.19 -8.93
CA ASN A 701 18.71 3.05 -7.61
C ASN A 701 18.87 1.61 -7.12
N MET A 702 19.38 1.46 -5.89
CA MET A 702 19.51 0.19 -5.17
C MET A 702 18.73 0.26 -3.88
N THR A 703 17.97 -0.79 -3.57
CA THR A 703 17.23 -0.89 -2.30
C THR A 703 17.45 -2.26 -1.69
N PHE A 704 17.80 -2.28 -0.41
CA PHE A 704 17.89 -3.47 0.42
C PHE A 704 16.79 -3.43 1.46
N ASN A 705 15.99 -4.51 1.53
CA ASN A 705 14.92 -4.65 2.49
C ASN A 705 15.23 -5.83 3.40
N PHE A 706 15.13 -5.61 4.69
CA PHE A 706 15.24 -6.64 5.72
C PHE A 706 13.98 -6.60 6.59
N PHE A 707 13.44 -7.78 6.89
CA PHE A 707 12.28 -7.92 7.77
C PHE A 707 12.37 -9.25 8.52
N ILE A 708 12.22 -9.20 9.83
CA ILE A 708 12.06 -10.37 10.68
C ILE A 708 10.99 -10.09 11.74
N GLU A 709 10.09 -11.03 11.92
CA GLU A 709 9.06 -11.00 12.95
C GLU A 709 8.92 -12.39 13.57
N LYS A 710 8.82 -12.43 14.90
CA LYS A 710 8.61 -13.66 15.65
C LYS A 710 7.82 -13.39 16.93
N TYR A 711 6.85 -14.25 17.18
CA TYR A 711 6.27 -14.41 18.51
C TYR A 711 7.15 -15.35 19.33
N ILE A 712 7.47 -14.96 20.56
CA ILE A 712 8.33 -15.70 21.48
C ILE A 712 7.45 -16.16 22.66
N PRO A 713 7.03 -17.45 22.70
CA PRO A 713 6.09 -17.95 23.72
C PRO A 713 6.59 -17.80 25.16
N ASN A 714 7.90 -17.98 25.38
CA ASN A 714 8.48 -17.93 26.75
C ASN A 714 8.35 -16.56 27.42
N ILE A 715 8.24 -15.50 26.64
CA ILE A 715 8.03 -14.12 27.11
C ILE A 715 6.70 -13.56 26.62
N GLU A 716 5.83 -14.39 26.06
CA GLU A 716 4.50 -14.02 25.53
C GLU A 716 4.52 -12.72 24.72
N SER A 717 5.48 -12.58 23.82
CA SER A 717 5.72 -11.29 23.15
C SER A 717 6.06 -11.48 21.69
N SER A 718 5.60 -10.51 20.86
CA SER A 718 5.98 -10.38 19.46
C SER A 718 7.11 -9.37 19.31
N VAL A 719 8.14 -9.74 18.57
CA VAL A 719 9.28 -8.89 18.21
C VAL A 719 9.36 -8.78 16.71
N ARG A 720 9.52 -7.57 16.19
CA ARG A 720 9.72 -7.29 14.77
C ARG A 720 10.87 -6.31 14.57
N LEU A 721 11.73 -6.61 13.61
CA LEU A 721 12.74 -5.69 13.12
C LEU A 721 12.59 -5.58 11.61
N SER A 722 12.49 -4.38 11.11
CA SER A 722 12.54 -4.08 9.68
C SER A 722 13.58 -3.00 9.40
N SER A 723 14.22 -3.09 8.24
CA SER A 723 15.17 -2.09 7.79
C SER A 723 15.12 -1.97 6.27
N ASP A 724 14.98 -0.75 5.79
CA ASP A 724 15.02 -0.38 4.38
C ASP A 724 16.20 0.57 4.15
N TRP A 725 17.11 0.16 3.29
CA TRP A 725 18.26 0.96 2.90
C TRP A 725 18.26 1.20 1.41
N SER A 726 18.16 2.46 0.99
CA SER A 726 18.19 2.84 -0.43
C SER A 726 19.39 3.72 -0.74
N ILE A 727 19.93 3.53 -1.95
CA ILE A 727 21.03 4.31 -2.52
C ILE A 727 20.59 4.72 -3.93
N SER A 728 20.48 6.04 -4.14
CA SER A 728 20.12 6.61 -5.44
C SER A 728 21.28 7.45 -5.97
N ASN A 729 21.75 7.13 -7.18
CA ASN A 729 22.71 7.93 -7.91
C ASN A 729 21.97 8.70 -9.01
N TYR A 730 22.07 10.01 -9.02
CA TYR A 730 21.42 10.90 -9.98
C TYR A 730 22.28 12.09 -10.33
N LYS A 731 21.87 12.88 -11.30
CA LYS A 731 22.64 14.03 -11.79
C LYS A 731 21.77 15.26 -11.90
N ASN A 732 22.35 16.44 -11.66
CA ASN A 732 21.73 17.73 -11.87
C ASN A 732 22.78 18.81 -12.18
N ILE A 733 22.32 19.98 -12.57
CA ILE A 733 23.09 21.23 -12.66
C ILE A 733 22.46 22.24 -11.72
N ILE A 734 23.28 23.01 -11.00
CA ILE A 734 22.82 24.08 -10.10
C ILE A 734 23.61 25.36 -10.43
N ASN A 735 22.87 26.45 -10.69
CA ASN A 735 23.42 27.78 -10.98
C ASN A 735 24.55 27.73 -12.02
N ASN A 736 24.27 27.06 -13.16
CA ASN A 736 25.21 26.87 -14.27
C ASN A 736 26.52 26.13 -13.92
N SER A 737 26.54 25.35 -12.83
CA SER A 737 27.65 24.44 -12.56
C SER A 737 27.83 23.40 -13.66
N ASP A 738 28.95 22.70 -13.68
CA ASP A 738 29.05 21.46 -14.44
C ASP A 738 28.01 20.43 -13.97
N LEU A 739 27.75 19.41 -14.78
CA LEU A 739 26.87 18.30 -14.40
C LEU A 739 27.40 17.58 -13.17
N ARG A 740 26.70 17.68 -12.07
CA ARG A 740 27.04 17.12 -10.75
C ARG A 740 26.60 15.67 -10.66
N ASN A 741 27.39 14.83 -10.04
CA ASN A 741 27.06 13.46 -9.69
C ASN A 741 26.65 13.41 -8.22
N ASN A 742 25.41 13.09 -7.98
CA ASN A 742 24.82 13.09 -6.65
C ASN A 742 24.52 11.68 -6.18
N LYS A 743 24.62 11.47 -4.88
CA LYS A 743 24.29 10.22 -4.22
C LYS A 743 23.46 10.48 -2.97
N LEU A 744 22.25 9.93 -2.97
CA LEU A 744 21.34 9.97 -1.84
C LEU A 744 21.31 8.58 -1.18
N LYS A 745 21.54 8.52 0.12
CA LYS A 745 21.42 7.31 0.94
C LYS A 745 20.35 7.53 1.99
N ASN A 746 19.35 6.67 2.00
CA ASN A 746 18.30 6.66 3.01
C ASN A 746 18.30 5.33 3.75
N LEU A 747 18.26 5.39 5.07
CA LEU A 747 18.06 4.24 5.95
C LEU A 747 16.84 4.50 6.82
N THR A 748 15.91 3.57 6.82
CA THR A 748 14.79 3.52 7.77
C THR A 748 14.86 2.20 8.50
N SER A 749 14.95 2.22 9.82
CA SER A 749 14.92 1.01 10.64
C SER A 749 13.84 1.12 11.70
N GLU A 750 13.05 0.05 11.86
CA GLU A 750 11.97 -0.02 12.85
C GLU A 750 12.17 -1.27 13.71
N PHE A 751 12.17 -1.07 15.02
CA PHE A 751 12.05 -2.11 16.02
C PHE A 751 10.68 -2.02 16.69
N PHE A 752 9.93 -3.12 16.64
CA PHE A 752 8.61 -3.22 17.25
C PHE A 752 8.59 -4.36 18.27
N PHE A 753 8.03 -4.09 19.43
CA PHE A 753 7.86 -5.04 20.52
C PHE A 753 6.45 -4.92 21.08
N LYS A 754 5.75 -6.06 21.23
CA LYS A 754 4.41 -6.10 21.82
C LYS A 754 4.28 -7.31 22.72
N THR A 755 3.80 -7.10 23.95
CA THR A 755 3.48 -8.19 24.89
C THR A 755 2.05 -8.69 24.68
N ALA A 756 1.82 -9.94 25.04
CA ALA A 756 0.49 -10.59 25.06
C ALA A 756 0.30 -11.35 26.37
N PHE A 757 0.73 -10.74 27.49
CA PHE A 757 0.65 -11.35 28.82
C PHE A 757 -0.80 -11.62 29.21
N ASP A 758 -1.04 -12.76 29.85
CA ASP A 758 -2.34 -13.11 30.49
C ASP A 758 -2.54 -12.37 31.82
N ILE A 759 -2.12 -11.09 31.87
CA ILE A 759 -2.31 -10.19 33.02
C ILE A 759 -3.04 -8.93 32.56
N LYS A 760 -3.42 -8.10 33.51
CA LYS A 760 -4.20 -6.87 33.23
C LYS A 760 -3.44 -5.78 32.50
N ILE A 761 -2.14 -5.89 32.33
CA ILE A 761 -1.27 -4.86 31.74
C ILE A 761 -0.44 -5.46 30.63
N ASN A 762 -0.46 -4.83 29.48
CA ASN A 762 0.38 -5.14 28.33
C ASN A 762 1.05 -3.89 27.79
N PHE A 763 2.13 -4.07 27.02
CA PHE A 763 2.95 -3.00 26.50
C PHE A 763 3.13 -3.16 24.99
N GLU A 764 3.23 -2.03 24.30
CA GLU A 764 3.61 -1.97 22.88
C GLU A 764 4.62 -0.86 22.71
N ASN A 765 5.74 -1.13 22.05
CA ASN A 765 6.77 -0.14 21.72
C ASN A 765 7.14 -0.24 20.26
N GLN A 766 7.21 0.90 19.60
CA GLN A 766 7.69 1.05 18.23
C GLN A 766 8.78 2.11 18.22
N PHE A 767 9.99 1.70 17.93
CA PHE A 767 11.15 2.59 17.78
C PHE A 767 11.53 2.67 16.30
N LYS A 768 11.63 3.88 15.76
CA LYS A 768 12.05 4.14 14.37
C LYS A 768 13.29 5.03 14.37
N PHE A 769 14.25 4.65 13.54
CA PHE A 769 15.42 5.45 13.22
C PHE A 769 15.43 5.76 11.73
N PHE A 770 15.66 7.01 11.40
CA PHE A 770 15.77 7.49 10.03
C PHE A 770 17.12 8.17 9.84
N GLN A 771 17.76 7.85 8.74
CA GLN A 771 18.98 8.54 8.30
C GLN A 771 18.84 8.91 6.83
N ASN A 772 19.12 10.15 6.53
CA ASN A 772 19.26 10.67 5.17
C ASN A 772 20.65 11.26 5.01
N ILE A 773 21.38 10.87 3.97
CA ILE A 773 22.69 11.37 3.63
C ILE A 773 22.72 11.71 2.15
N ALA A 774 22.90 12.98 1.84
CA ALA A 774 23.11 13.46 0.49
C ALA A 774 24.55 13.92 0.28
N THR A 775 25.18 13.49 -0.81
CA THR A 775 26.53 13.86 -1.20
C THR A 775 26.58 14.20 -2.67
N SER A 776 27.40 15.15 -3.04
CA SER A 776 27.73 15.50 -4.41
C SER A 776 29.25 15.46 -4.61
N ASP A 777 29.68 15.35 -5.86
CA ASP A 777 31.11 15.52 -6.22
C ASP A 777 31.57 16.99 -6.15
N LYS A 778 30.62 17.93 -5.99
CA LYS A 778 30.87 19.38 -6.02
C LYS A 778 30.39 20.14 -4.75
N SER A 779 29.91 19.44 -3.71
CA SER A 779 29.38 20.09 -2.51
C SER A 779 29.68 19.30 -1.25
N GLU A 780 29.49 19.95 -0.11
CA GLU A 780 29.58 19.33 1.21
C GLU A 780 28.55 18.22 1.39
N LYS A 781 28.77 17.36 2.38
CA LYS A 781 27.86 16.31 2.78
C LYS A 781 26.72 16.88 3.62
N PHE A 782 25.47 16.67 3.21
CA PHE A 782 24.29 16.95 4.00
C PHE A 782 23.79 15.68 4.67
N GLN A 783 23.48 15.77 5.95
CA GLN A 783 23.01 14.61 6.72
C GLN A 783 21.92 15.00 7.71
N ASN A 784 20.88 14.15 7.81
CA ASN A 784 19.89 14.21 8.88
C ASN A 784 19.66 12.81 9.47
N ASN A 785 19.80 12.71 10.80
CA ASN A 785 19.45 11.54 11.58
C ASN A 785 18.28 11.89 12.50
N SER A 786 17.22 11.10 12.50
CA SER A 786 16.06 11.34 13.36
C SER A 786 15.56 10.07 14.03
N ILE A 787 14.89 10.25 15.17
CA ILE A 787 14.33 9.16 15.97
C ILE A 787 12.86 9.44 16.27
N GLN A 788 12.07 8.39 16.21
CA GLN A 788 10.70 8.36 16.69
C GLN A 788 10.52 7.14 17.60
N ASN A 789 9.90 7.33 18.77
CA ASN A 789 9.51 6.23 19.65
C ASN A 789 8.09 6.39 20.12
N THR A 790 7.24 5.41 19.80
CA THR A 790 5.86 5.32 20.28
C THR A 790 5.79 4.21 21.32
N PHE A 791 5.39 4.56 22.54
CA PHE A 791 5.21 3.62 23.64
C PHE A 791 3.77 3.64 24.13
N LYS A 792 3.16 2.46 24.25
CA LYS A 792 1.77 2.30 24.71
C LYS A 792 1.69 1.35 25.91
N ILE A 793 0.87 1.72 26.88
CA ILE A 793 0.48 0.89 28.01
C ILE A 793 -1.00 0.56 27.86
N ILE A 794 -1.31 -0.72 27.80
CA ILE A 794 -2.67 -1.25 27.66
C ILE A 794 -3.07 -1.89 29.00
N ILE A 795 -4.10 -1.35 29.65
CA ILE A 795 -4.56 -1.82 30.96
C ILE A 795 -6.02 -2.27 30.84
N LYS A 796 -6.30 -3.48 31.31
CA LYS A 796 -7.66 -4.07 31.39
C LYS A 796 -7.98 -4.44 32.83
N PRO A 797 -8.41 -3.48 33.64
CA PRO A 797 -8.69 -3.74 35.08
C PRO A 797 -9.76 -4.81 35.23
N GLN A 798 -10.78 -4.76 34.36
CA GLN A 798 -11.93 -5.67 34.30
C GLN A 798 -12.39 -5.83 32.85
N LYS A 799 -13.22 -6.83 32.55
CA LYS A 799 -13.75 -7.13 31.20
C LYS A 799 -14.47 -5.96 30.54
N LYS A 800 -15.02 -5.03 31.34
CA LYS A 800 -15.78 -3.85 30.83
C LYS A 800 -14.94 -2.60 30.67
N TRP A 801 -13.72 -2.57 31.19
CA TRP A 801 -12.85 -1.40 31.21
C TRP A 801 -11.59 -1.64 30.42
N PHE A 802 -11.23 -0.65 29.63
CA PHE A 802 -10.01 -0.62 28.84
C PHE A 802 -9.35 0.76 28.97
N ILE A 803 -8.08 0.81 29.29
CA ILE A 803 -7.29 2.04 29.40
C ILE A 803 -6.10 1.91 28.46
N LEU A 804 -5.88 2.92 27.64
CA LEU A 804 -4.73 3.05 26.77
C LEU A 804 -4.02 4.37 27.09
N LEU A 805 -2.77 4.27 27.52
CA LEU A 805 -1.88 5.40 27.64
C LEU A 805 -0.83 5.30 26.54
N SER A 806 -0.61 6.37 25.80
CA SER A 806 0.42 6.39 24.76
C SER A 806 1.31 7.63 24.88
N SER A 807 2.59 7.44 24.60
CA SER A 807 3.55 8.50 24.43
C SER A 807 4.24 8.39 23.07
N ASP A 808 4.36 9.50 22.35
CA ASP A 808 5.16 9.60 21.12
C ASP A 808 6.28 10.59 21.36
N TYR A 809 7.51 10.11 21.23
CA TYR A 809 8.72 10.91 21.41
C TYR A 809 9.45 11.02 20.07
N HIS A 810 9.76 12.27 19.66
CA HIS A 810 10.41 12.56 18.39
C HIS A 810 11.62 13.44 18.59
N ILE A 811 12.71 13.09 17.91
CA ILE A 811 13.88 13.94 17.71
C ILE A 811 14.06 14.10 16.18
N PRO A 812 13.65 15.24 15.61
CA PRO A 812 13.71 15.48 14.16
C PRO A 812 15.13 15.52 13.58
N ASN A 813 16.10 15.90 14.42
CA ASN A 813 17.53 15.90 14.08
C ASN A 813 18.36 15.66 15.33
N LEU A 814 19.18 14.60 15.32
CA LEU A 814 20.03 14.23 16.47
C LEU A 814 21.18 15.19 16.74
N GLU A 815 21.58 15.98 15.75
CA GLU A 815 22.69 16.94 15.86
C GLU A 815 22.22 18.32 16.33
N LYS A 816 20.92 18.63 16.19
CA LYS A 816 20.30 19.90 16.59
C LYS A 816 19.44 19.72 17.82
N LYS A 817 19.44 20.70 18.73
CA LYS A 817 18.55 20.70 19.90
C LYS A 817 17.10 20.80 19.45
N GLY A 818 16.25 19.92 19.94
CA GLY A 818 14.81 19.92 19.70
C GLY A 818 14.23 18.51 19.85
N ASN A 819 13.30 18.35 20.78
CA ASN A 819 12.55 17.12 20.95
C ASN A 819 11.09 17.42 21.20
N TYR A 820 10.25 16.47 20.88
CA TYR A 820 8.80 16.57 21.03
C TYR A 820 8.30 15.34 21.76
N LEU A 821 7.56 15.55 22.82
CA LEU A 821 6.84 14.51 23.55
C LEU A 821 5.35 14.80 23.45
N PHE A 822 4.59 13.81 23.01
CA PHE A 822 3.13 13.83 23.01
C PHE A 822 2.63 12.75 23.95
N LEU A 823 1.61 13.09 24.72
CA LEU A 823 0.93 12.14 25.61
C LEU A 823 -0.54 12.11 25.28
N ASP A 824 -1.08 10.89 25.15
CA ASP A 824 -2.51 10.63 24.95
C ASP A 824 -3.02 9.62 25.97
N ALA A 825 -4.28 9.76 26.36
CA ALA A 825 -4.98 8.78 27.17
C ALA A 825 -6.35 8.46 26.56
N THR A 826 -6.73 7.20 26.62
CA THR A 826 -8.07 6.73 26.26
C THR A 826 -8.60 5.85 27.37
N LEU A 827 -9.77 6.18 27.88
CA LEU A 827 -10.53 5.35 28.82
C LEU A 827 -11.79 4.86 28.12
N ARG A 828 -12.05 3.55 28.12
CA ARG A 828 -13.25 2.95 27.52
C ARG A 828 -14.02 2.16 28.57
N PHE A 829 -15.33 2.31 28.53
CA PHE A 829 -16.27 1.53 29.31
C PHE A 829 -17.32 0.89 28.40
N THR A 830 -17.37 -0.44 28.37
CA THR A 830 -18.29 -1.24 27.55
C THR A 830 -19.27 -1.97 28.49
N PRO A 831 -20.41 -1.33 28.88
CA PRO A 831 -21.38 -1.94 29.80
C PRO A 831 -21.98 -3.22 29.23
N ASN A 832 -22.24 -3.27 27.93
CA ASN A 832 -22.81 -4.41 27.21
C ASN A 832 -22.31 -4.47 25.76
N LYS A 833 -22.82 -5.41 24.95
CA LYS A 833 -22.41 -5.59 23.55
C LYS A 833 -22.94 -4.52 22.58
N ILE A 834 -23.86 -3.68 23.02
CA ILE A 834 -24.59 -2.70 22.23
C ILE A 834 -24.00 -1.30 22.42
N LEU A 835 -23.61 -0.97 23.66
CA LEU A 835 -23.15 0.36 24.05
C LEU A 835 -21.68 0.34 24.46
N ASP A 836 -20.96 1.35 24.03
CA ASP A 836 -19.56 1.62 24.37
C ASP A 836 -19.38 3.13 24.58
N PHE A 837 -18.74 3.50 25.67
CA PHE A 837 -18.39 4.88 25.99
C PHE A 837 -16.88 5.01 26.04
N SER A 838 -16.33 6.02 25.38
CA SER A 838 -14.90 6.30 25.39
C SER A 838 -14.62 7.75 25.74
N PHE A 839 -13.67 7.98 26.62
CA PHE A 839 -13.10 9.29 26.89
C PHE A 839 -11.71 9.38 26.27
N TYR A 840 -11.48 10.42 25.50
CA TYR A 840 -10.21 10.71 24.84
C TYR A 840 -9.59 11.98 25.43
N ALA A 841 -8.35 11.91 25.85
CA ALA A 841 -7.48 13.04 26.12
C ALA A 841 -6.31 13.00 25.14
N LYS A 842 -6.27 13.87 24.17
CA LYS A 842 -5.28 13.90 23.11
C LYS A 842 -4.37 15.10 23.21
N ASN A 843 -3.08 14.90 22.86
CA ASN A 843 -2.04 15.92 22.95
C ASN A 843 -2.06 16.63 24.33
N ILE A 844 -2.04 15.86 25.42
CA ILE A 844 -2.20 16.34 26.81
C ILE A 844 -1.20 17.48 27.14
N LEU A 845 0.02 17.41 26.60
CA LEU A 845 1.06 18.43 26.77
C LEU A 845 0.84 19.69 25.90
N ASN A 846 -0.22 19.71 25.09
CA ASN A 846 -0.60 20.82 24.20
C ASN A 846 0.54 21.35 23.33
N LYS A 847 1.27 20.44 22.69
CA LYS A 847 2.28 20.83 21.70
C LYS A 847 1.57 21.39 20.47
N LYS A 848 1.83 22.65 20.12
CA LYS A 848 1.14 23.37 19.04
C LYS A 848 1.89 23.37 17.71
N MET A 849 3.20 23.11 17.74
CA MET A 849 4.05 23.12 16.57
C MET A 849 4.96 21.88 16.57
N PHE A 850 5.33 21.43 15.37
CA PHE A 850 6.30 20.35 15.16
C PHE A 850 7.28 20.76 14.08
N SER A 851 8.56 20.49 14.30
CA SER A 851 9.62 20.72 13.30
C SER A 851 10.09 19.39 12.71
N GLN A 852 10.37 19.40 11.42
CA GLN A 852 11.06 18.32 10.71
C GLN A 852 12.21 18.90 9.89
N VAL A 853 13.21 18.07 9.60
CA VAL A 853 14.40 18.47 8.83
C VAL A 853 14.50 17.56 7.61
N GLU A 854 14.67 18.17 6.45
CA GLU A 854 14.91 17.46 5.19
C GLU A 854 16.25 17.94 4.61
N THR A 855 16.98 17.03 3.96
CA THR A 855 18.26 17.36 3.32
C THR A 855 18.25 16.91 1.85
N SER A 856 18.87 17.74 1.00
CA SER A 856 19.13 17.45 -0.41
C SER A 856 20.64 17.46 -0.67
N ASP A 857 21.05 17.38 -1.93
CA ASP A 857 22.45 17.47 -2.37
C ASP A 857 23.02 18.90 -2.35
N PHE A 858 22.21 19.90 -2.02
CA PHE A 858 22.60 21.30 -1.97
C PHE A 858 21.91 22.11 -0.86
N SER A 859 21.02 21.50 -0.08
CA SER A 859 20.27 22.26 0.93
C SER A 859 19.87 21.44 2.15
N THR A 860 19.69 22.15 3.25
CA THR A 860 18.97 21.67 4.44
C THR A 860 17.74 22.54 4.66
N THR A 861 16.58 21.93 4.74
CA THR A 861 15.29 22.61 4.99
C THR A 861 14.77 22.23 6.36
N ILE A 862 14.39 23.22 7.15
CA ILE A 862 13.65 23.07 8.40
C ILE A 862 12.22 23.49 8.15
N PHE A 863 11.27 22.59 8.34
CA PHE A 863 9.84 22.90 8.31
C PHE A 863 9.29 22.94 9.72
N GLN A 864 8.48 23.93 10.03
CA GLN A 864 7.70 24.00 11.27
C GLN A 864 6.23 24.10 10.92
N SER A 865 5.43 23.15 11.35
CA SER A 865 3.99 23.12 11.07
C SER A 865 3.17 23.12 12.35
N ASN A 866 2.00 23.76 12.30
CA ASN A 866 1.05 23.72 13.39
C ASN A 866 0.42 22.33 13.53
N LEU A 867 -0.04 22.02 14.74
CA LEU A 867 -0.63 20.73 15.12
C LEU A 867 -2.04 20.92 15.66
N ILE A 868 -2.79 19.82 15.67
CA ILE A 868 -4.04 19.73 16.41
C ILE A 868 -3.75 19.96 17.89
N GLN A 869 -4.42 20.94 18.46
CA GLN A 869 -4.28 21.32 19.87
C GLN A 869 -4.77 20.19 20.78
N ARG A 870 -4.43 20.27 22.07
CA ARG A 870 -5.02 19.40 23.08
C ARG A 870 -6.52 19.44 23.02
N TYR A 871 -7.14 18.27 23.06
CA TYR A 871 -8.59 18.17 23.19
C TYR A 871 -9.00 17.03 24.12
N PHE A 872 -10.19 17.21 24.70
CA PHE A 872 -10.87 16.21 25.47
C PHE A 872 -12.22 15.92 24.81
N MET A 873 -12.55 14.63 24.63
CA MET A 873 -13.77 14.24 23.94
C MET A 873 -14.38 12.99 24.57
N ILE A 874 -15.70 12.99 24.73
CA ILE A 874 -16.48 11.81 25.10
C ILE A 874 -17.13 11.28 23.82
N ASN A 875 -17.03 10.01 23.61
CA ASN A 875 -17.64 9.30 22.48
C ASN A 875 -18.58 8.22 22.99
N ALA A 876 -19.80 8.20 22.48
CA ALA A 876 -20.75 7.13 22.67
C ALA A 876 -20.91 6.37 21.36
N SER A 877 -20.81 5.04 21.42
CA SER A 877 -20.97 4.14 20.28
C SER A 877 -22.12 3.19 20.53
N TYR A 878 -23.07 3.13 19.58
CA TYR A 878 -24.22 2.24 19.61
C TYR A 878 -24.12 1.24 18.44
N THR A 879 -24.15 -0.06 18.74
CA THR A 879 -24.11 -1.14 17.75
C THR A 879 -25.43 -1.89 17.73
N PHE A 880 -26.07 -2.02 16.57
CA PHE A 880 -27.37 -2.66 16.36
C PHE A 880 -27.33 -3.78 15.32
#